data_32f38020070c8a432bf0f09b04476720
#
_entry.id   32f38020070c8a432bf0f09b04476720
#
_cell.length_a   1.000
_cell.length_b   1.000
_cell.length_c   1.000
_cell.angle_alpha   90.00
_cell.angle_beta   90.00
_cell.angle_gamma   90.00
#
_symmetry.space_group_name_H-M   'P 1'
#
loop_
_entity.id
_entity.type
_entity.pdbx_description
1 polymer ?
#
loop_
_entity_poly.entity_id
_entity_poly.type
_entity_poly.pdbx_seq_one_letter_code
_entity_poly.pdbx_strand_id
1 'polypeptide(L)'
;MLKSNFTTLLSLILILYVGDVLGQKLGFHQILESSPDEITVFCIPNNSGNIELLEVDQVKIKYSTSSWLFISATPRWIDLRKKEGQLDDFYFEYAPPVALDDTSRLIHSVNQVHSGLAPLEAPYTGDGVIIGIVDQGLDWQHPDFQFSNGDTRVLKYWDHSNNGPNTPMAYGYGQLWDSTDINNGTCTSLEESTAHGTSVAGIALGNGNANGTNKGMAPAASIIVVESNFSLPNWTLTIADAIDFIFNEAELLGMPAVVNLSLGTYLGSHDGNDPASEAIEMLLDESPGRIVVSAAGNSGAQGSYHHQNSPNVMDTNFVWFENNPSGTLGANTIFFDLWSDTSEMHWKYAIGADSPAPTYDFKGRTEFSDPSTSIGITKYDTLWSGSNRFATFEVYTEIVNGNFHMQFYATNVDSVDYLYRFETTGTGKYDLWSGEWIGFNDMVTAPPTPLEMPAISNYIIPDSNQTIVSSWNCSEKVISVGNIRNRNSFTDLNATTTFGTFQSGELSPNSSKGPNRHHVIKPDVIATGDWSLGAGPLWLLQNAAYNSLIDSGGWHVRNGGTSMASPVVSGIAALYLERCKKASYDKFKEDLQSSSFSDQFTGAVPNNFCGVGKINALALLQEQLIPAQPSISWIGNSSLASTPSDFYQWYLDGSVLNGETNQIHIGISPFGSYEVEITNMDGCSSLSNPYLASVGLN
;
A
#
# COMPACT_ATOMS: atom_id res chain seq x y z
N MET A 1 36.07 -18.79 -9.81
CA MET A 1 35.76 -17.46 -10.33
C MET A 1 35.62 -17.34 -11.86
N LEU A 2 36.19 -18.24 -12.64
CA LEU A 2 36.13 -18.16 -14.15
C LEU A 2 34.87 -18.85 -14.77
N LYS A 3 34.15 -19.70 -14.04
CA LYS A 3 32.92 -20.35 -14.56
C LYS A 3 31.63 -19.54 -14.38
N SER A 4 31.58 -18.60 -13.41
CA SER A 4 30.43 -17.74 -13.17
C SER A 4 30.29 -16.63 -14.24
N ASN A 5 31.43 -16.12 -14.72
CA ASN A 5 31.41 -15.04 -15.71
C ASN A 5 31.06 -15.49 -17.14
N PHE A 6 31.21 -16.80 -17.43
CA PHE A 6 30.91 -17.31 -18.78
C PHE A 6 29.38 -17.55 -18.95
N THR A 7 28.70 -17.96 -17.88
CA THR A 7 27.23 -18.18 -17.91
C THR A 7 26.47 -16.85 -17.94
N THR A 8 26.97 -15.85 -17.20
CA THR A 8 26.39 -14.49 -17.20
C THR A 8 26.64 -13.77 -18.52
N LEU A 9 27.82 -13.98 -19.12
CA LEU A 9 28.15 -13.42 -20.44
C LEU A 9 27.33 -14.08 -21.54
N LEU A 10 27.11 -15.41 -21.48
CA LEU A 10 26.30 -16.13 -22.45
C LEU A 10 24.80 -15.78 -22.33
N SER A 11 24.30 -15.56 -21.09
CA SER A 11 22.95 -15.07 -20.86
C SER A 11 22.77 -13.62 -21.31
N LEU A 12 23.78 -12.76 -21.10
CA LEU A 12 23.76 -11.38 -21.59
C LEU A 12 23.86 -11.32 -23.12
N ILE A 13 24.70 -12.19 -23.74
CA ILE A 13 24.82 -12.28 -25.20
C ILE A 13 23.55 -12.90 -25.81
N LEU A 14 22.90 -13.86 -25.14
CA LEU A 14 21.61 -14.41 -25.60
C LEU A 14 20.48 -13.39 -25.45
N ILE A 15 20.46 -12.60 -24.36
CA ILE A 15 19.49 -11.51 -24.15
C ILE A 15 19.74 -10.37 -25.12
N LEU A 16 21.02 -10.02 -25.42
CA LEU A 16 21.36 -9.01 -26.42
C LEU A 16 21.05 -9.51 -27.85
N TYR A 17 21.25 -10.80 -28.14
CA TYR A 17 20.92 -11.35 -29.46
C TYR A 17 19.43 -11.59 -29.67
N VAL A 18 18.69 -11.91 -28.60
CA VAL A 18 17.22 -12.00 -28.60
C VAL A 18 16.63 -10.58 -28.53
N GLY A 19 17.26 -9.64 -27.82
CA GLY A 19 16.84 -8.24 -27.74
C GLY A 19 16.98 -7.51 -29.09
N ASP A 20 18.07 -7.66 -29.80
CA ASP A 20 18.25 -7.05 -31.13
C ASP A 20 17.36 -7.69 -32.21
N VAL A 21 17.00 -8.96 -32.06
CA VAL A 21 16.11 -9.64 -33.01
C VAL A 21 14.63 -9.55 -32.60
N LEU A 22 14.32 -9.38 -31.31
CA LEU A 22 12.96 -9.34 -30.81
C LEU A 22 12.48 -7.93 -30.43
N GLY A 23 13.31 -7.05 -29.85
CA GLY A 23 12.86 -5.76 -29.34
C GLY A 23 12.31 -4.80 -30.40
N GLN A 24 13.04 -4.57 -31.48
CA GLN A 24 12.56 -3.77 -32.60
C GLN A 24 11.53 -4.49 -33.47
N LYS A 25 11.60 -5.82 -33.56
CA LYS A 25 10.66 -6.63 -34.35
C LYS A 25 9.38 -6.96 -33.62
N LEU A 26 9.36 -7.06 -32.28
CA LEU A 26 8.13 -7.40 -31.54
C LEU A 26 7.10 -6.27 -31.61
N GLY A 27 7.46 -5.04 -31.32
CA GLY A 27 6.56 -3.91 -31.43
C GLY A 27 6.07 -3.68 -32.87
N PHE A 28 6.96 -3.83 -33.86
CA PHE A 28 6.59 -3.73 -35.27
C PHE A 28 5.69 -4.90 -35.69
N HIS A 29 5.96 -6.12 -35.22
CA HIS A 29 5.14 -7.28 -35.49
C HIS A 29 3.72 -7.13 -34.94
N GLN A 30 3.57 -6.56 -33.78
CA GLN A 30 2.22 -6.29 -33.19
C GLN A 30 1.40 -5.31 -34.05
N ILE A 31 2.00 -4.22 -34.54
CA ILE A 31 1.29 -3.30 -35.44
C ILE A 31 0.98 -3.98 -36.78
N LEU A 32 1.93 -4.77 -37.30
CA LEU A 32 1.72 -5.52 -38.54
C LEU A 32 0.56 -6.53 -38.42
N GLU A 33 0.33 -7.10 -37.25
CA GLU A 33 -0.79 -8.01 -36.99
C GLU A 33 -2.10 -7.27 -36.71
N SER A 34 -2.08 -6.20 -35.89
CA SER A 34 -3.29 -5.50 -35.45
C SER A 34 -3.80 -4.47 -36.46
N SER A 35 -2.91 -3.77 -37.17
CA SER A 35 -3.25 -2.66 -38.08
C SER A 35 -2.36 -2.64 -39.34
N PRO A 36 -2.29 -3.75 -40.11
CA PRO A 36 -1.31 -3.91 -41.19
C PRO A 36 -1.48 -2.88 -42.32
N ASP A 37 -2.66 -2.37 -42.53
CA ASP A 37 -3.01 -1.49 -43.63
C ASP A 37 -3.32 -0.04 -43.19
N GLU A 38 -3.11 0.28 -41.92
CA GLU A 38 -3.26 1.62 -41.37
C GLU A 38 -2.05 2.49 -41.71
N ILE A 39 -2.29 3.68 -42.27
CA ILE A 39 -1.21 4.61 -42.63
C ILE A 39 -0.63 5.23 -41.36
N THR A 40 0.65 5.02 -41.15
CA THR A 40 1.42 5.61 -40.05
C THR A 40 2.69 6.29 -40.55
N VAL A 41 3.43 6.93 -39.64
CA VAL A 41 4.65 7.64 -39.98
C VAL A 41 5.84 6.71 -39.73
N PHE A 42 6.69 6.55 -40.73
CA PHE A 42 7.96 5.84 -40.58
C PHE A 42 9.13 6.77 -40.91
N CYS A 43 10.31 6.47 -40.38
CA CYS A 43 11.57 7.08 -40.74
C CYS A 43 12.47 6.03 -41.38
N ILE A 44 12.95 6.31 -42.57
CA ILE A 44 13.93 5.48 -43.27
C ILE A 44 15.20 6.30 -43.59
N PRO A 45 16.37 5.68 -43.74
CA PRO A 45 17.58 6.41 -44.04
C PRO A 45 17.48 7.24 -45.32
N ASN A 46 17.99 8.47 -45.30
CA ASN A 46 17.99 9.37 -46.44
C ASN A 46 19.18 9.00 -47.37
N ASN A 47 18.90 8.14 -48.35
CA ASN A 47 19.87 7.74 -49.40
C ASN A 47 19.17 7.65 -50.74
N SER A 48 19.96 7.59 -51.81
CA SER A 48 19.44 7.58 -53.19
C SER A 48 18.56 6.37 -53.51
N GLY A 49 18.89 5.20 -52.94
CA GLY A 49 18.11 3.98 -53.17
C GLY A 49 16.71 4.08 -52.54
N ASN A 50 16.61 4.60 -51.32
CA ASN A 50 15.34 4.80 -50.65
C ASN A 50 14.50 5.88 -51.33
N ILE A 51 15.12 6.95 -51.87
CA ILE A 51 14.39 7.99 -52.60
C ILE A 51 13.79 7.39 -53.88
N GLU A 52 14.59 6.63 -54.65
CA GLU A 52 14.10 5.97 -55.88
C GLU A 52 12.97 4.95 -55.57
N LEU A 53 13.08 4.16 -54.49
CA LEU A 53 12.05 3.24 -54.04
C LEU A 53 10.74 3.96 -53.72
N LEU A 54 10.79 5.09 -53.00
CA LEU A 54 9.60 5.86 -52.67
C LEU A 54 8.94 6.48 -53.87
N GLU A 55 9.70 6.94 -54.87
CA GLU A 55 9.20 7.47 -56.12
C GLU A 55 8.49 6.39 -56.94
N VAL A 56 9.09 5.19 -57.06
CA VAL A 56 8.48 4.06 -57.77
C VAL A 56 7.17 3.61 -57.13
N ASP A 57 7.16 3.53 -55.81
CA ASP A 57 5.96 3.09 -55.04
C ASP A 57 4.96 4.20 -54.77
N GLN A 58 5.24 5.43 -55.19
CA GLN A 58 4.40 6.62 -54.97
C GLN A 58 4.13 6.88 -53.46
N VAL A 59 5.08 6.54 -52.61
CA VAL A 59 4.98 6.78 -51.16
C VAL A 59 5.35 8.22 -50.83
N LYS A 60 4.48 8.92 -50.13
CA LYS A 60 4.65 10.33 -49.81
C LYS A 60 5.75 10.58 -48.78
N ILE A 61 6.77 11.36 -49.18
CA ILE A 61 7.72 11.97 -48.25
C ILE A 61 7.06 13.19 -47.62
N LYS A 62 6.94 13.22 -46.29
CA LYS A 62 6.39 14.37 -45.55
C LYS A 62 7.43 15.49 -45.42
N TYR A 63 8.62 15.14 -44.99
CA TYR A 63 9.80 16.00 -44.85
C TYR A 63 11.06 15.13 -44.77
N SER A 64 12.22 15.76 -44.88
CA SER A 64 13.52 15.07 -44.83
C SER A 64 14.53 15.88 -44.03
N THR A 65 15.45 15.16 -43.42
CA THR A 65 16.66 15.71 -42.81
C THR A 65 17.90 15.18 -43.58
N SER A 66 19.07 15.57 -43.16
CA SER A 66 20.31 15.02 -43.73
C SER A 66 20.43 13.50 -43.58
N SER A 67 19.81 12.91 -42.56
CA SER A 67 19.95 11.50 -42.20
C SER A 67 18.69 10.67 -42.47
N TRP A 68 17.49 11.29 -42.48
CA TRP A 68 16.21 10.59 -42.47
C TRP A 68 15.20 11.14 -43.47
N LEU A 69 14.42 10.23 -44.06
CA LEU A 69 13.20 10.53 -44.82
C LEU A 69 12.01 10.12 -43.92
N PHE A 70 11.11 11.06 -43.68
CA PHE A 70 9.87 10.84 -42.93
C PHE A 70 8.72 10.59 -43.94
N ILE A 71 8.19 9.39 -43.90
CA ILE A 71 7.23 8.91 -44.90
C ILE A 71 5.88 8.55 -44.28
N SER A 72 4.84 8.56 -45.06
CA SER A 72 3.53 7.99 -44.73
C SER A 72 3.39 6.65 -45.45
N ALA A 73 3.44 5.56 -44.73
CA ALA A 73 3.35 4.21 -45.26
C ALA A 73 2.53 3.30 -44.34
N THR A 74 2.14 2.13 -44.81
CA THR A 74 1.51 1.10 -43.99
C THR A 74 2.58 0.14 -43.41
N PRO A 75 2.33 -0.47 -42.22
CA PRO A 75 3.21 -1.53 -41.70
C PRO A 75 3.45 -2.65 -42.71
N ARG A 76 2.44 -3.03 -43.45
CA ARG A 76 2.53 -4.04 -44.55
C ARG A 76 3.51 -3.63 -45.64
N TRP A 77 3.54 -2.36 -46.05
CA TRP A 77 4.48 -1.86 -47.06
C TRP A 77 5.93 -1.97 -46.54
N ILE A 78 6.19 -1.55 -45.30
CA ILE A 78 7.51 -1.64 -44.67
C ILE A 78 7.98 -3.11 -44.61
N ASP A 79 7.11 -4.03 -44.13
CA ASP A 79 7.42 -5.45 -44.03
C ASP A 79 7.74 -6.08 -45.40
N LEU A 80 6.94 -5.74 -46.40
CA LEU A 80 7.12 -6.25 -47.76
C LEU A 80 8.48 -5.80 -48.34
N ARG A 81 8.77 -4.50 -48.30
CA ARG A 81 10.03 -3.95 -48.85
C ARG A 81 11.26 -4.46 -48.13
N LYS A 82 11.16 -4.72 -46.81
CA LYS A 82 12.18 -5.35 -46.03
C LYS A 82 12.42 -6.82 -46.42
N LYS A 83 11.37 -7.58 -46.61
CA LYS A 83 11.43 -8.99 -47.08
C LYS A 83 11.99 -9.15 -48.50
N GLU A 84 11.73 -8.15 -49.36
CA GLU A 84 12.27 -8.09 -50.72
C GLU A 84 13.73 -7.59 -50.79
N GLY A 85 14.32 -7.18 -49.63
CA GLY A 85 15.68 -6.62 -49.56
C GLY A 85 15.81 -5.25 -50.20
N GLN A 86 14.74 -4.54 -50.41
CA GLN A 86 14.69 -3.19 -50.96
C GLN A 86 14.80 -2.07 -49.94
N LEU A 87 14.53 -2.40 -48.65
CA LEU A 87 14.65 -1.52 -47.51
C LEU A 87 15.54 -2.18 -46.47
N ASP A 88 16.74 -1.64 -46.25
CA ASP A 88 17.73 -2.21 -45.33
C ASP A 88 17.40 -1.95 -43.88
N ASP A 89 16.91 -0.74 -43.55
CA ASP A 89 16.64 -0.32 -42.18
C ASP A 89 15.48 0.70 -42.11
N PHE A 90 14.87 0.82 -40.97
CA PHE A 90 13.87 1.86 -40.64
C PHE A 90 13.90 2.11 -39.14
N TYR A 91 13.62 3.36 -38.74
CA TYR A 91 13.42 3.69 -37.34
C TYR A 91 11.97 3.37 -36.95
N PHE A 92 11.83 2.67 -35.85
CA PHE A 92 10.56 2.30 -35.29
C PHE A 92 10.60 2.43 -33.77
N GLU A 93 9.64 3.11 -33.19
CA GLU A 93 9.46 3.35 -31.78
C GLU A 93 8.08 2.85 -31.36
N TYR A 94 8.07 1.92 -30.42
CA TYR A 94 6.83 1.34 -29.87
C TYR A 94 6.68 1.70 -28.39
N ALA A 95 6.89 2.93 -28.04
CA ALA A 95 6.57 3.42 -26.71
C ALA A 95 5.44 4.45 -26.85
N PRO A 96 4.21 4.17 -26.37
CA PRO A 96 3.20 5.21 -26.33
C PRO A 96 3.73 6.36 -25.48
N PRO A 97 3.59 7.62 -25.93
CA PRO A 97 3.98 8.75 -25.11
C PRO A 97 3.14 8.74 -23.84
N VAL A 98 3.80 8.79 -22.69
CA VAL A 98 3.14 8.94 -21.40
C VAL A 98 3.15 10.40 -21.01
N ALA A 99 2.03 10.89 -20.53
CA ALA A 99 1.98 12.19 -19.87
C ALA A 99 2.89 12.12 -18.63
N LEU A 100 3.83 13.08 -18.50
CA LEU A 100 4.84 13.09 -17.45
C LEU A 100 4.26 13.25 -16.03
N ASP A 101 2.96 13.49 -15.88
CA ASP A 101 2.27 13.73 -14.63
C ASP A 101 1.88 12.45 -13.87
N ASP A 102 1.92 11.27 -14.52
CA ASP A 102 1.51 9.99 -13.96
C ASP A 102 2.69 9.04 -13.68
N THR A 103 3.76 9.56 -13.14
CA THR A 103 4.99 8.79 -12.87
C THR A 103 4.75 7.55 -11.99
N SER A 104 3.83 7.62 -11.04
CA SER A 104 3.49 6.48 -10.16
C SER A 104 2.92 5.31 -10.97
N ARG A 105 1.94 5.55 -11.84
CA ARG A 105 1.37 4.50 -12.71
C ARG A 105 2.38 3.94 -13.70
N LEU A 106 3.33 4.76 -14.14
CA LEU A 106 4.41 4.32 -15.02
C LEU A 106 5.38 3.38 -14.30
N ILE A 107 5.85 3.77 -13.09
CA ILE A 107 6.80 2.99 -12.29
C ILE A 107 6.24 1.61 -11.97
N HIS A 108 4.94 1.53 -11.67
CA HIS A 108 4.26 0.30 -11.26
C HIS A 108 3.55 -0.43 -12.41
N SER A 109 3.81 -0.07 -13.67
CA SER A 109 3.23 -0.71 -14.87
C SER A 109 1.69 -0.71 -14.93
N VAL A 110 1.03 0.24 -14.26
CA VAL A 110 -0.43 0.35 -14.21
C VAL A 110 -1.01 0.80 -15.56
N ASN A 111 -0.29 1.67 -16.29
CA ASN A 111 -0.74 2.11 -17.61
C ASN A 111 -0.88 0.94 -18.60
N GLN A 112 -0.01 -0.08 -18.50
CA GLN A 112 -0.09 -1.30 -19.30
C GLN A 112 -1.33 -2.13 -18.96
N VAL A 113 -1.70 -2.18 -17.68
CA VAL A 113 -2.94 -2.84 -17.22
C VAL A 113 -4.17 -2.09 -17.73
N HIS A 114 -4.19 -0.75 -17.62
CA HIS A 114 -5.28 0.08 -18.12
C HIS A 114 -5.45 0.00 -19.65
N SER A 115 -4.38 -0.30 -20.38
CA SER A 115 -4.46 -0.48 -21.83
C SER A 115 -4.79 -1.93 -22.26
N GLY A 116 -4.86 -2.86 -21.33
CA GLY A 116 -5.04 -4.28 -21.64
C GLY A 116 -3.87 -4.85 -22.44
N LEU A 117 -2.62 -4.47 -22.06
CA LEU A 117 -1.43 -4.96 -22.76
C LEU A 117 -1.35 -6.48 -22.65
N ALA A 118 -1.22 -7.14 -23.81
CA ALA A 118 -1.05 -8.60 -23.85
C ALA A 118 0.07 -9.07 -22.87
N PRO A 119 -0.13 -10.20 -22.13
CA PRO A 119 -1.17 -11.23 -22.35
C PRO A 119 -2.51 -11.00 -21.61
N LEU A 120 -2.77 -9.80 -21.08
CA LEU A 120 -4.08 -9.53 -20.46
C LEU A 120 -5.18 -9.59 -21.53
N GLU A 121 -6.34 -10.09 -21.14
CA GLU A 121 -7.49 -10.32 -22.01
C GLU A 121 -8.27 -9.03 -22.31
N ALA A 122 -8.20 -8.06 -21.39
CA ALA A 122 -8.92 -6.79 -21.43
C ALA A 122 -8.19 -5.69 -20.63
N PRO A 123 -8.56 -4.42 -20.80
CA PRO A 123 -8.23 -3.36 -19.86
C PRO A 123 -8.86 -3.60 -18.50
N TYR A 124 -8.10 -3.32 -17.42
CA TYR A 124 -8.57 -3.36 -16.03
C TYR A 124 -8.37 -2.00 -15.40
N THR A 125 -9.40 -1.44 -14.76
CA THR A 125 -9.44 -0.09 -14.20
C THR A 125 -10.05 -0.01 -12.80
N GLY A 126 -10.37 -1.16 -12.18
CA GLY A 126 -11.01 -1.30 -10.88
C GLY A 126 -12.54 -1.39 -10.94
N ASP A 127 -13.11 -1.62 -12.13
CA ASP A 127 -14.56 -1.72 -12.31
C ASP A 127 -15.14 -2.92 -11.54
N GLY A 128 -16.25 -2.69 -10.84
CA GLY A 128 -16.90 -3.72 -10.01
C GLY A 128 -16.14 -4.09 -8.73
N VAL A 129 -15.20 -3.26 -8.28
CA VAL A 129 -14.48 -3.42 -7.02
C VAL A 129 -14.71 -2.18 -6.14
N ILE A 130 -14.81 -2.37 -4.83
CA ILE A 130 -14.87 -1.29 -3.84
C ILE A 130 -13.48 -1.02 -3.29
N ILE A 131 -13.09 0.25 -3.24
CA ILE A 131 -11.98 0.70 -2.39
C ILE A 131 -12.57 1.46 -1.21
N GLY A 132 -12.36 0.91 -0.02
CA GLY A 132 -12.66 1.57 1.24
C GLY A 132 -11.50 2.45 1.67
N ILE A 133 -11.75 3.74 1.88
CA ILE A 133 -10.77 4.71 2.38
C ILE A 133 -11.08 4.99 3.84
N VAL A 134 -10.23 4.51 4.74
CA VAL A 134 -10.32 4.81 6.18
C VAL A 134 -9.24 5.84 6.49
N ASP A 135 -9.64 7.10 6.69
CA ASP A 135 -8.72 8.22 6.83
C ASP A 135 -9.37 9.38 7.62
N GLN A 136 -8.86 10.60 7.52
CA GLN A 136 -9.37 11.81 8.17
C GLN A 136 -10.49 12.49 7.37
N GLY A 137 -11.16 11.78 6.49
CA GLY A 137 -12.24 12.28 5.64
C GLY A 137 -11.90 12.28 4.16
N LEU A 138 -12.82 12.79 3.37
CA LEU A 138 -12.72 12.96 1.91
C LEU A 138 -13.45 14.23 1.49
N ASP A 139 -12.84 15.06 0.67
CA ASP A 139 -13.57 16.09 -0.09
C ASP A 139 -14.22 15.46 -1.33
N TRP A 140 -15.42 14.92 -1.14
CA TRP A 140 -16.21 14.28 -2.21
C TRP A 140 -16.67 15.26 -3.29
N GLN A 141 -16.51 16.58 -3.09
CA GLN A 141 -16.84 17.61 -4.08
C GLN A 141 -15.74 17.71 -5.17
N HIS A 142 -14.55 17.13 -4.95
CA HIS A 142 -13.50 17.13 -5.94
C HIS A 142 -13.94 16.35 -7.20
N PRO A 143 -13.76 16.90 -8.42
CA PRO A 143 -14.28 16.28 -9.66
C PRO A 143 -13.77 14.86 -9.91
N ASP A 144 -12.61 14.47 -9.40
CA ASP A 144 -12.08 13.11 -9.55
C ASP A 144 -12.87 12.04 -8.79
N PHE A 145 -13.79 12.44 -7.90
CA PHE A 145 -14.69 11.53 -7.19
C PHE A 145 -16.13 11.62 -7.69
N GLN A 146 -16.33 12.23 -8.83
CA GLN A 146 -17.64 12.38 -9.46
C GLN A 146 -17.66 11.69 -10.84
N PHE A 147 -18.83 11.24 -11.26
CA PHE A 147 -19.08 10.85 -12.63
C PHE A 147 -19.12 12.10 -13.53
N SER A 148 -19.07 11.91 -14.85
CA SER A 148 -19.11 13.01 -15.82
C SER A 148 -20.39 13.85 -15.80
N ASN A 149 -21.47 13.32 -15.23
CA ASN A 149 -22.74 14.02 -15.00
C ASN A 149 -22.77 14.83 -13.70
N GLY A 150 -21.71 14.77 -12.88
CA GLY A 150 -21.59 15.45 -11.60
C GLY A 150 -22.08 14.65 -10.40
N ASP A 151 -22.69 13.47 -10.59
CA ASP A 151 -23.08 12.60 -9.49
C ASP A 151 -21.84 12.01 -8.80
N THR A 152 -21.95 11.79 -7.49
CA THR A 152 -20.85 11.23 -6.69
C THR A 152 -20.57 9.76 -7.02
N ARG A 153 -19.29 9.35 -6.96
CA ARG A 153 -18.85 7.95 -6.99
C ARG A 153 -18.79 7.34 -5.58
N VAL A 154 -19.00 8.15 -4.53
CA VAL A 154 -19.03 7.69 -3.14
C VAL A 154 -20.35 7.00 -2.86
N LEU A 155 -20.31 5.71 -2.58
CA LEU A 155 -21.50 4.90 -2.26
C LEU A 155 -21.97 5.16 -0.83
N LYS A 156 -21.01 5.22 0.10
CA LYS A 156 -21.23 5.44 1.53
C LYS A 156 -20.13 6.29 2.13
N TYR A 157 -20.49 7.13 3.07
CA TYR A 157 -19.59 7.94 3.89
C TYR A 157 -20.01 7.80 5.36
N TRP A 158 -19.18 7.18 6.18
CA TRP A 158 -19.39 7.03 7.60
C TRP A 158 -18.43 7.90 8.39
N ASP A 159 -18.95 8.90 9.07
CA ASP A 159 -18.20 9.87 9.86
C ASP A 159 -18.26 9.49 11.35
N HIS A 160 -17.13 9.08 11.92
CA HIS A 160 -17.02 8.71 13.33
C HIS A 160 -17.06 9.92 14.28
N SER A 161 -16.83 11.13 13.78
CA SER A 161 -16.78 12.37 14.58
C SER A 161 -18.16 12.98 14.78
N ASN A 162 -19.11 12.67 13.93
CA ASN A 162 -20.44 13.23 13.90
C ASN A 162 -21.45 12.25 14.48
N ASN A 163 -22.37 12.71 15.32
CA ASN A 163 -23.47 11.90 15.84
C ASN A 163 -24.78 12.46 15.31
N GLY A 164 -25.44 11.71 14.45
CA GLY A 164 -26.66 12.12 13.78
C GLY A 164 -27.75 11.05 13.77
N PRO A 165 -28.87 11.30 13.09
CA PRO A 165 -30.00 10.39 13.08
C PRO A 165 -29.78 9.07 12.36
N ASN A 166 -28.76 9.01 11.43
CA ASN A 166 -28.42 7.83 10.65
C ASN A 166 -27.17 7.13 11.18
N THR A 167 -27.13 6.87 12.48
CA THR A 167 -26.07 6.06 13.09
C THR A 167 -26.21 4.60 12.67
N PRO A 168 -25.15 3.94 12.15
CA PRO A 168 -25.21 2.52 11.84
C PRO A 168 -25.48 1.70 13.11
N MET A 169 -26.63 0.99 13.16
CA MET A 169 -27.09 0.32 14.38
C MET A 169 -26.13 -0.77 14.88
N ALA A 170 -25.38 -1.41 13.98
CA ALA A 170 -24.42 -2.45 14.35
C ALA A 170 -23.29 -1.92 15.23
N TYR A 171 -22.85 -0.67 15.01
CA TYR A 171 -21.72 -0.06 15.70
C TYR A 171 -22.15 0.93 16.80
N GLY A 172 -23.28 1.59 16.64
CA GLY A 172 -23.88 2.45 17.67
C GLY A 172 -23.26 3.84 17.81
N TYR A 173 -22.42 4.27 16.86
CA TYR A 173 -21.81 5.61 16.83
C TYR A 173 -21.60 6.10 15.38
N GLY A 174 -21.26 7.37 15.25
CA GLY A 174 -21.02 7.99 13.97
C GLY A 174 -22.29 8.36 13.20
N GLN A 175 -22.11 9.02 12.06
CA GLN A 175 -23.16 9.40 11.12
C GLN A 175 -22.90 8.79 9.76
N LEU A 176 -23.86 8.11 9.19
CA LEU A 176 -23.80 7.51 7.86
C LEU A 176 -24.52 8.38 6.83
N TRP A 177 -23.87 8.58 5.69
CA TRP A 177 -24.43 9.21 4.50
C TRP A 177 -24.33 8.24 3.33
N ASP A 178 -25.32 8.25 2.43
CA ASP A 178 -25.25 7.52 1.17
C ASP A 178 -25.07 8.44 -0.04
N SER A 179 -24.95 7.86 -1.23
CA SER A 179 -24.80 8.61 -2.48
C SER A 179 -25.97 9.56 -2.76
N THR A 180 -27.17 9.23 -2.28
CA THR A 180 -28.36 10.08 -2.42
C THR A 180 -28.22 11.33 -1.55
N ASP A 181 -27.76 11.18 -0.33
CA ASP A 181 -27.49 12.30 0.58
C ASP A 181 -26.45 13.25 0.01
N ILE A 182 -25.37 12.69 -0.54
CA ILE A 182 -24.28 13.46 -1.16
C ILE A 182 -24.81 14.22 -2.40
N ASN A 183 -25.49 13.54 -3.30
CA ASN A 183 -26.02 14.16 -4.54
C ASN A 183 -27.09 15.22 -4.25
N ASN A 184 -27.86 15.06 -3.18
CA ASN A 184 -28.87 16.04 -2.75
C ASN A 184 -28.28 17.20 -1.93
N GLY A 185 -26.98 17.15 -1.59
CA GLY A 185 -26.29 18.17 -0.78
C GLY A 185 -26.73 18.18 0.69
N THR A 186 -27.20 17.03 1.22
CA THR A 186 -27.56 16.85 2.64
C THR A 186 -26.40 16.31 3.48
N CYS A 187 -25.38 15.70 2.85
CA CYS A 187 -24.15 15.29 3.51
C CYS A 187 -23.37 16.52 3.99
N THR A 188 -23.09 16.58 5.30
CA THR A 188 -22.32 17.67 5.93
C THR A 188 -20.89 17.26 6.30
N SER A 189 -20.56 15.99 6.20
CA SER A 189 -19.22 15.48 6.48
C SER A 189 -18.31 15.69 5.28
N LEU A 190 -17.14 16.26 5.52
CA LEU A 190 -16.18 16.67 4.48
C LEU A 190 -14.80 16.84 5.12
N GLU A 191 -13.72 16.51 4.41
CA GLU A 191 -12.36 16.79 4.88
C GLU A 191 -12.08 18.30 4.86
N GLU A 192 -11.98 18.93 6.04
CA GLU A 192 -11.88 20.38 6.19
C GLU A 192 -10.50 20.90 6.61
N SER A 193 -9.57 20.04 7.03
CA SER A 193 -8.37 20.51 7.73
C SER A 193 -7.03 19.91 7.34
N THR A 194 -6.98 18.70 6.78
CA THR A 194 -5.69 17.97 6.63
C THR A 194 -5.25 17.74 5.19
N ALA A 195 -6.13 17.65 4.24
CA ALA A 195 -5.88 17.26 2.84
C ALA A 195 -5.23 15.85 2.70
N HIS A 196 -5.36 15.00 3.71
CA HIS A 196 -4.71 13.69 3.72
C HIS A 196 -5.57 12.64 3.03
N GLY A 197 -6.80 12.41 3.48
CA GLY A 197 -7.68 11.38 2.94
C GLY A 197 -8.12 11.66 1.49
N THR A 198 -8.33 12.94 1.13
CA THR A 198 -8.58 13.34 -0.26
C THR A 198 -7.42 13.01 -1.18
N SER A 199 -6.16 13.26 -0.74
CA SER A 199 -4.96 12.90 -1.50
C SER A 199 -4.79 11.38 -1.63
N VAL A 200 -5.00 10.65 -0.55
CA VAL A 200 -4.97 9.18 -0.51
C VAL A 200 -5.97 8.58 -1.49
N ALA A 201 -7.23 9.02 -1.43
CA ALA A 201 -8.28 8.58 -2.34
C ALA A 201 -7.94 8.92 -3.81
N GLY A 202 -7.41 10.12 -4.08
CA GLY A 202 -7.00 10.54 -5.42
C GLY A 202 -5.97 9.59 -6.02
N ILE A 203 -4.96 9.18 -5.24
CA ILE A 203 -3.91 8.23 -5.67
C ILE A 203 -4.49 6.83 -5.91
N ALA A 204 -5.38 6.35 -5.05
CA ALA A 204 -5.98 5.03 -5.21
C ALA A 204 -6.92 4.95 -6.42
N LEU A 205 -7.84 5.92 -6.55
CA LEU A 205 -9.03 5.76 -7.39
C LEU A 205 -9.55 7.05 -8.08
N GLY A 206 -8.82 8.17 -8.04
CA GLY A 206 -9.19 9.38 -8.78
C GLY A 206 -9.39 9.08 -10.27
N ASN A 207 -10.51 9.53 -10.88
CA ASN A 207 -10.79 9.21 -12.28
C ASN A 207 -10.18 10.21 -13.28
N GLY A 208 -9.57 11.29 -12.79
CA GLY A 208 -8.94 12.34 -13.58
C GLY A 208 -9.92 13.32 -14.22
N ASN A 209 -11.17 13.37 -13.78
CA ASN A 209 -12.19 14.29 -14.35
C ASN A 209 -11.85 15.76 -14.13
N ALA A 210 -11.03 16.09 -13.12
CA ALA A 210 -10.69 17.47 -12.79
C ALA A 210 -9.94 18.18 -13.93
N ASN A 211 -9.01 17.49 -14.60
CA ASN A 211 -8.19 18.10 -15.66
C ASN A 211 -7.81 17.12 -16.79
N GLY A 212 -8.33 15.89 -16.78
CA GLY A 212 -8.03 14.85 -17.76
C GLY A 212 -6.72 14.09 -17.51
N THR A 213 -5.98 14.43 -16.44
CA THR A 213 -4.71 13.82 -16.04
C THR A 213 -4.73 13.36 -14.59
N ASN A 214 -3.61 12.85 -14.06
CA ASN A 214 -3.44 12.44 -12.66
C ASN A 214 -4.50 11.43 -12.16
N LYS A 215 -4.86 10.46 -13.01
CA LYS A 215 -5.74 9.36 -12.61
C LYS A 215 -5.07 8.51 -11.52
N GLY A 216 -5.86 8.01 -10.60
CA GLY A 216 -5.45 7.00 -9.63
C GLY A 216 -5.12 5.64 -10.27
N MET A 217 -4.77 4.69 -9.43
CA MET A 217 -4.43 3.32 -9.87
C MET A 217 -5.65 2.55 -10.36
N ALA A 218 -6.82 2.75 -9.74
CA ALA A 218 -8.08 2.08 -10.07
C ALA A 218 -9.21 3.11 -10.32
N PRO A 219 -9.16 3.87 -11.43
CA PRO A 219 -10.05 5.02 -11.65
C PRO A 219 -11.53 4.68 -11.83
N ALA A 220 -11.89 3.42 -12.05
CA ALA A 220 -13.28 2.97 -12.15
C ALA A 220 -13.82 2.32 -10.85
N ALA A 221 -13.01 2.17 -9.82
CA ALA A 221 -13.44 1.58 -8.55
C ALA A 221 -14.52 2.42 -7.87
N SER A 222 -15.43 1.75 -7.16
CA SER A 222 -16.43 2.37 -6.30
C SER A 222 -15.81 2.78 -4.96
N ILE A 223 -16.36 3.80 -4.32
CA ILE A 223 -15.76 4.43 -3.13
C ILE A 223 -16.66 4.22 -1.91
N ILE A 224 -16.10 3.73 -0.82
CA ILE A 224 -16.68 3.84 0.53
C ILE A 224 -15.67 4.58 1.40
N VAL A 225 -16.12 5.58 2.15
CA VAL A 225 -15.29 6.39 3.04
C VAL A 225 -15.67 6.13 4.48
N VAL A 226 -14.67 5.97 5.35
CA VAL A 226 -14.83 6.06 6.79
C VAL A 226 -13.91 7.15 7.31
N GLU A 227 -14.50 8.24 7.79
CA GLU A 227 -13.79 9.33 8.44
C GLU A 227 -13.54 8.97 9.90
N SER A 228 -12.27 8.63 10.19
CA SER A 228 -11.85 8.15 11.51
C SER A 228 -11.67 9.29 12.50
N ASN A 229 -12.20 9.14 13.70
CA ASN A 229 -11.99 10.06 14.81
C ASN A 229 -10.86 9.57 15.72
N PHE A 230 -9.66 10.17 15.59
CA PHE A 230 -8.48 9.82 16.38
C PHE A 230 -8.58 10.10 17.89
N SER A 231 -9.63 10.79 18.32
CA SER A 231 -9.86 11.10 19.73
C SER A 231 -10.72 10.06 20.44
N LEU A 232 -11.24 9.07 19.72
CA LEU A 232 -12.04 8.00 20.34
C LEU A 232 -11.15 7.09 21.20
N PRO A 233 -11.60 6.71 22.40
CA PRO A 233 -10.91 5.68 23.19
C PRO A 233 -10.92 4.36 22.42
N ASN A 234 -9.88 3.54 22.58
CA ASN A 234 -9.71 2.29 21.85
C ASN A 234 -9.79 2.49 20.33
N TRP A 235 -9.17 3.55 19.85
CA TRP A 235 -9.21 3.97 18.44
C TRP A 235 -8.90 2.83 17.46
N THR A 236 -7.96 1.93 17.77
CA THR A 236 -7.63 0.79 16.92
C THR A 236 -8.81 -0.15 16.68
N LEU A 237 -9.70 -0.31 17.67
CA LEU A 237 -10.92 -1.11 17.51
C LEU A 237 -11.95 -0.42 16.59
N THR A 238 -11.99 0.92 16.57
CA THR A 238 -12.84 1.64 15.61
C THR A 238 -12.37 1.49 14.17
N ILE A 239 -11.09 1.17 13.95
CA ILE A 239 -10.56 0.82 12.63
C ILE A 239 -11.03 -0.59 12.21
N ALA A 240 -11.07 -1.55 13.14
CA ALA A 240 -11.68 -2.85 12.87
C ALA A 240 -13.17 -2.72 12.51
N ASP A 241 -13.93 -1.89 13.23
CA ASP A 241 -15.33 -1.57 12.89
C ASP A 241 -15.47 -0.94 11.49
N ALA A 242 -14.53 -0.06 11.12
CA ALA A 242 -14.52 0.55 9.79
C ALA A 242 -14.31 -0.47 8.68
N ILE A 243 -13.41 -1.44 8.89
CA ILE A 243 -13.13 -2.53 7.94
C ILE A 243 -14.35 -3.46 7.84
N ASP A 244 -14.93 -3.85 8.96
CA ASP A 244 -16.16 -4.66 9.00
C ASP A 244 -17.30 -3.97 8.24
N PHE A 245 -17.52 -2.67 8.49
CA PHE A 245 -18.51 -1.88 7.77
C PHE A 245 -18.31 -1.92 6.26
N ILE A 246 -17.07 -1.68 5.78
CA ILE A 246 -16.75 -1.67 4.35
C ILE A 246 -16.99 -3.06 3.75
N PHE A 247 -16.57 -4.13 4.39
CA PHE A 247 -16.74 -5.48 3.90
C PHE A 247 -18.21 -5.92 3.88
N ASN A 248 -19.00 -5.53 4.89
CA ASN A 248 -20.43 -5.80 4.93
C ASN A 248 -21.18 -5.07 3.81
N GLU A 249 -20.90 -3.78 3.56
CA GLU A 249 -21.48 -3.04 2.44
C GLU A 249 -21.07 -3.64 1.08
N ALA A 250 -19.81 -4.08 0.95
CA ALA A 250 -19.34 -4.75 -0.26
C ALA A 250 -20.05 -6.09 -0.50
N GLU A 251 -20.26 -6.89 0.53
CA GLU A 251 -20.99 -8.15 0.45
C GLU A 251 -22.45 -7.94 0.04
N LEU A 252 -23.13 -6.92 0.60
CA LEU A 252 -24.49 -6.54 0.21
C LEU A 252 -24.58 -6.16 -1.28
N LEU A 253 -23.51 -5.60 -1.84
CA LEU A 253 -23.43 -5.22 -3.26
C LEU A 253 -22.90 -6.37 -4.15
N GLY A 254 -22.45 -7.48 -3.58
CA GLY A 254 -21.84 -8.61 -4.30
C GLY A 254 -20.51 -8.24 -4.96
N MET A 255 -19.76 -7.32 -4.37
CA MET A 255 -18.50 -6.81 -4.90
C MET A 255 -17.32 -7.18 -3.99
N PRO A 256 -16.14 -7.51 -4.53
CA PRO A 256 -14.93 -7.59 -3.74
C PRO A 256 -14.51 -6.21 -3.23
N ALA A 257 -13.73 -6.18 -2.15
CA ALA A 257 -13.27 -4.92 -1.57
C ALA A 257 -11.81 -4.92 -1.13
N VAL A 258 -11.17 -3.77 -1.35
CA VAL A 258 -9.86 -3.42 -0.81
C VAL A 258 -10.03 -2.30 0.19
N VAL A 259 -9.50 -2.44 1.39
CA VAL A 259 -9.48 -1.36 2.39
C VAL A 259 -8.09 -0.76 2.46
N ASN A 260 -7.99 0.55 2.29
CA ASN A 260 -6.77 1.32 2.45
C ASN A 260 -6.74 1.99 3.83
N LEU A 261 -5.67 1.71 4.58
CA LEU A 261 -5.37 2.31 5.88
C LEU A 261 -4.09 3.15 5.76
N SER A 262 -4.24 4.45 5.50
CA SER A 262 -3.09 5.37 5.49
C SER A 262 -2.84 6.01 6.87
N LEU A 263 -3.01 5.22 7.92
CA LEU A 263 -2.99 5.61 9.32
C LEU A 263 -2.44 4.48 10.20
N GLY A 264 -2.04 4.79 11.43
CA GLY A 264 -1.50 3.82 12.36
C GLY A 264 -1.05 4.43 13.67
N THR A 265 -0.62 3.59 14.60
CA THR A 265 -0.05 3.97 15.90
C THR A 265 1.24 3.23 16.17
N TYR A 266 2.14 3.83 16.94
CA TYR A 266 3.35 3.17 17.42
C TYR A 266 3.18 2.58 18.84
N LEU A 267 2.01 2.75 19.44
CA LEU A 267 1.67 2.06 20.68
C LEU A 267 1.11 0.68 20.35
N GLY A 268 1.56 -0.34 21.10
CA GLY A 268 1.08 -1.70 20.93
C GLY A 268 2.18 -2.74 20.82
N SER A 269 1.78 -3.99 20.65
CA SER A 269 2.64 -5.17 20.75
C SER A 269 3.66 -5.35 19.63
N HIS A 270 3.49 -4.68 18.49
CA HIS A 270 4.31 -4.83 17.28
C HIS A 270 4.47 -6.29 16.80
N ASP A 271 3.49 -7.14 17.05
CA ASP A 271 3.47 -8.55 16.66
C ASP A 271 2.20 -8.96 15.89
N GLY A 272 1.19 -8.08 15.83
CA GLY A 272 -0.09 -8.37 15.19
C GLY A 272 -1.05 -9.21 16.05
N ASN A 273 -0.77 -9.39 17.34
CA ASN A 273 -1.60 -10.19 18.25
C ASN A 273 -2.51 -9.34 19.17
N ASP A 274 -2.69 -8.06 18.86
CA ASP A 274 -3.64 -7.20 19.57
C ASP A 274 -5.08 -7.43 19.09
N PRO A 275 -6.09 -7.03 19.90
CA PRO A 275 -7.49 -7.29 19.57
C PRO A 275 -7.97 -6.72 18.24
N ALA A 276 -7.40 -5.58 17.78
CA ALA A 276 -7.78 -5.00 16.50
C ALA A 276 -7.22 -5.85 15.34
N SER A 277 -5.97 -6.31 15.46
CA SER A 277 -5.36 -7.21 14.49
C SER A 277 -6.12 -8.52 14.37
N GLU A 278 -6.49 -9.15 15.50
CA GLU A 278 -7.28 -10.40 15.50
C GLU A 278 -8.64 -10.21 14.83
N ALA A 279 -9.34 -9.10 15.11
CA ALA A 279 -10.61 -8.79 14.48
C ALA A 279 -10.45 -8.63 12.95
N ILE A 280 -9.43 -7.91 12.49
CA ILE A 280 -9.17 -7.70 11.06
C ILE A 280 -8.81 -9.03 10.37
N GLU A 281 -8.00 -9.87 11.01
CA GLU A 281 -7.68 -11.20 10.48
C GLU A 281 -8.91 -12.10 10.34
N MET A 282 -9.79 -12.08 11.34
CA MET A 282 -11.07 -12.80 11.29
C MET A 282 -11.92 -12.32 10.09
N LEU A 283 -12.04 -11.01 9.89
CA LEU A 283 -12.81 -10.43 8.78
C LEU A 283 -12.24 -10.80 7.41
N LEU A 284 -10.91 -10.92 7.29
CA LEU A 284 -10.25 -11.37 6.06
C LEU A 284 -10.51 -12.87 5.79
N ASP A 285 -10.59 -13.70 6.83
CA ASP A 285 -10.83 -15.15 6.71
C ASP A 285 -12.31 -15.49 6.40
N GLU A 286 -13.25 -14.60 6.70
CA GLU A 286 -14.67 -14.87 6.51
C GLU A 286 -15.08 -15.08 5.05
N SER A 287 -14.43 -14.34 4.11
CA SER A 287 -14.81 -14.40 2.70
C SER A 287 -13.65 -14.02 1.78
N PRO A 288 -13.49 -14.70 0.64
CA PRO A 288 -12.55 -14.28 -0.39
C PRO A 288 -12.98 -12.94 -1.03
N GLY A 289 -12.06 -12.31 -1.76
CA GLY A 289 -12.29 -11.00 -2.36
C GLY A 289 -12.12 -9.83 -1.40
N ARG A 290 -11.46 -10.06 -0.25
CA ARG A 290 -11.16 -9.05 0.77
C ARG A 290 -9.65 -8.86 0.91
N ILE A 291 -9.16 -7.63 0.82
CA ILE A 291 -7.76 -7.27 0.99
C ILE A 291 -7.67 -6.02 1.87
N VAL A 292 -6.74 -6.01 2.83
CA VAL A 292 -6.41 -4.82 3.64
C VAL A 292 -4.97 -4.42 3.36
N VAL A 293 -4.77 -3.16 3.00
CA VAL A 293 -3.47 -2.56 2.70
C VAL A 293 -3.24 -1.40 3.65
N SER A 294 -2.06 -1.32 4.24
CA SER A 294 -1.76 -0.30 5.24
C SER A 294 -0.38 0.33 5.06
N ALA A 295 -0.26 1.59 5.44
CA ALA A 295 1.00 2.34 5.43
C ALA A 295 1.93 1.87 6.55
N ALA A 296 3.20 1.57 6.24
CA ALA A 296 4.17 1.06 7.22
C ALA A 296 4.56 2.08 8.30
N GLY A 297 4.35 3.38 8.05
CA GLY A 297 4.74 4.47 8.94
C GLY A 297 5.91 5.29 8.40
N ASN A 298 6.16 6.45 9.03
CA ASN A 298 7.10 7.45 8.52
C ASN A 298 8.28 7.74 9.47
N SER A 299 8.63 6.77 10.31
CA SER A 299 9.64 6.93 11.37
C SER A 299 11.00 6.33 11.04
N GLY A 300 11.22 5.93 9.79
CA GLY A 300 12.46 5.26 9.37
C GLY A 300 13.74 6.13 9.48
N ALA A 301 13.62 7.45 9.39
CA ALA A 301 14.73 8.40 9.54
C ALA A 301 14.82 9.02 10.95
N GLN A 302 13.78 8.84 11.75
CA GLN A 302 13.77 9.33 13.11
C GLN A 302 14.56 8.36 13.97
N GLY A 303 15.37 8.89 14.81
CA GLY A 303 16.27 8.28 15.74
C GLY A 303 16.09 6.83 16.17
N SER A 304 16.07 6.63 17.45
CA SER A 304 16.03 5.31 18.04
C SER A 304 14.76 5.12 18.82
N TYR A 305 13.71 4.72 18.11
CA TYR A 305 12.45 4.39 18.76
C TYR A 305 12.52 3.13 19.60
N HIS A 306 13.23 2.13 19.07
CA HIS A 306 13.19 0.77 19.57
C HIS A 306 14.42 0.46 20.38
N HIS A 307 14.21 -0.15 21.53
CA HIS A 307 15.24 -0.70 22.37
C HIS A 307 14.87 -2.12 22.77
N GLN A 308 15.54 -3.09 22.15
CA GLN A 308 15.43 -4.49 22.54
C GLN A 308 16.48 -4.82 23.57
N ASN A 309 16.11 -5.52 24.64
CA ASN A 309 17.03 -5.97 25.65
C ASN A 309 16.74 -7.41 26.07
N SER A 310 17.81 -8.15 26.34
CA SER A 310 17.78 -9.45 27.00
C SER A 310 18.54 -9.34 28.32
N PRO A 311 17.86 -9.10 29.45
CA PRO A 311 18.48 -8.90 30.73
C PRO A 311 19.41 -10.05 31.15
N ASN A 312 20.44 -9.73 31.90
CA ASN A 312 21.41 -10.67 32.42
C ASN A 312 21.38 -10.67 33.94
N VAL A 313 21.37 -11.86 34.57
CA VAL A 313 21.35 -12.02 36.03
C VAL A 313 22.63 -11.52 36.72
N MET A 314 23.73 -11.38 35.99
CA MET A 314 25.03 -10.99 36.55
C MET A 314 25.26 -9.49 36.55
N ASP A 315 24.59 -8.75 35.65
CA ASP A 315 24.75 -7.32 35.43
C ASP A 315 23.41 -6.61 35.33
N THR A 316 23.43 -5.29 35.45
CA THR A 316 22.27 -4.43 35.16
C THR A 316 22.49 -3.76 33.83
N ASN A 317 21.58 -4.00 32.89
CA ASN A 317 21.53 -3.27 31.61
C ASN A 317 20.63 -2.05 31.76
N PHE A 318 20.90 -0.99 31.00
CA PHE A 318 20.04 0.19 31.02
C PHE A 318 20.01 0.95 29.68
N VAL A 319 18.96 1.73 29.54
CA VAL A 319 18.80 2.74 28.47
C VAL A 319 18.47 4.08 29.10
N TRP A 320 18.88 5.18 28.44
CA TRP A 320 18.53 6.53 28.85
C TRP A 320 17.48 7.13 28.00
N PHE A 321 16.61 7.88 28.67
CA PHE A 321 15.63 8.78 28.07
C PHE A 321 15.99 10.21 28.44
N GLU A 322 15.99 11.09 27.44
CA GLU A 322 16.09 12.52 27.63
C GLU A 322 14.76 13.18 27.24
N ASN A 323 14.37 14.19 28.02
CA ASN A 323 13.15 14.92 27.75
C ASN A 323 13.29 15.74 26.47
N ASN A 324 12.27 15.74 25.63
CA ASN A 324 12.21 16.60 24.44
C ASN A 324 11.56 17.94 24.78
N PRO A 325 12.34 19.03 25.01
CA PRO A 325 11.78 20.32 25.39
C PRO A 325 10.97 20.99 24.29
N SER A 326 11.12 20.51 23.04
CA SER A 326 10.37 20.99 21.87
C SER A 326 9.10 20.19 21.61
N GLY A 327 8.83 19.15 22.39
CA GLY A 327 7.68 18.29 22.23
C GLY A 327 6.36 19.03 22.42
N THR A 328 5.44 18.85 21.51
CA THR A 328 4.15 19.54 21.49
C THR A 328 3.18 19.05 22.56
N LEU A 329 3.37 17.81 23.06
CA LEU A 329 2.41 17.16 23.97
C LEU A 329 2.95 16.91 25.38
N GLY A 330 4.23 17.16 25.66
CA GLY A 330 4.75 16.69 26.93
C GLY A 330 6.09 17.24 27.38
N ALA A 331 6.29 18.57 27.35
CA ALA A 331 7.42 19.16 28.07
C ALA A 331 7.43 18.59 29.52
N ASN A 332 8.56 18.06 29.95
CA ASN A 332 8.76 17.42 31.27
C ASN A 332 8.08 16.03 31.44
N THR A 333 7.91 15.30 30.37
CA THR A 333 7.33 13.94 30.40
C THR A 333 8.33 12.91 29.87
N ILE A 334 8.39 11.75 30.51
CA ILE A 334 9.07 10.54 30.01
C ILE A 334 8.02 9.45 29.87
N PHE A 335 7.94 8.87 28.68
CA PHE A 335 7.02 7.80 28.37
C PHE A 335 7.70 6.71 27.53
N PHE A 336 7.38 5.47 27.80
CA PHE A 336 7.68 4.35 26.92
C PHE A 336 6.64 3.24 27.07
N ASP A 337 6.53 2.45 26.00
CA ASP A 337 5.68 1.28 25.88
C ASP A 337 6.57 0.02 25.75
N LEU A 338 6.38 -0.97 26.62
CA LEU A 338 7.22 -2.16 26.69
C LEU A 338 6.39 -3.43 26.58
N TRP A 339 6.86 -4.34 25.76
CA TRP A 339 6.24 -5.64 25.52
C TRP A 339 7.23 -6.78 25.71
N SER A 340 6.74 -7.91 26.21
CA SER A 340 7.50 -9.14 26.41
C SER A 340 6.57 -10.33 26.30
N ASP A 341 7.06 -11.46 25.82
CA ASP A 341 6.32 -12.71 25.95
C ASP A 341 6.29 -13.11 27.42
N THR A 342 5.14 -13.61 27.91
CA THR A 342 5.01 -13.97 29.34
C THR A 342 6.03 -15.03 29.78
N SER A 343 6.48 -15.90 28.86
CA SER A 343 7.55 -16.88 29.10
C SER A 343 8.95 -16.28 29.26
N GLU A 344 9.12 -15.02 28.89
CA GLU A 344 10.38 -14.28 28.92
C GLU A 344 10.48 -13.28 30.11
N MET A 345 9.43 -13.19 30.94
CA MET A 345 9.32 -12.25 32.05
C MET A 345 10.06 -12.70 33.32
N HIS A 346 11.35 -12.95 33.24
CA HIS A 346 12.17 -13.35 34.41
C HIS A 346 13.15 -12.24 34.81
N TRP A 347 12.76 -10.98 34.60
CA TRP A 347 13.57 -9.79 34.88
C TRP A 347 12.87 -8.85 35.86
N LYS A 348 13.68 -7.97 36.46
CA LYS A 348 13.23 -6.88 37.32
C LYS A 348 13.69 -5.56 36.74
N TYR A 349 12.99 -4.49 37.09
CA TYR A 349 13.34 -3.15 36.64
C TYR A 349 13.52 -2.19 37.80
N ALA A 350 14.28 -1.13 37.53
CA ALA A 350 14.41 0.04 38.41
C ALA A 350 14.45 1.31 37.53
N ILE A 351 13.98 2.41 38.08
CA ILE A 351 14.05 3.73 37.44
C ILE A 351 15.12 4.55 38.16
N GLY A 352 16.01 5.14 37.37
CA GLY A 352 17.11 5.97 37.90
C GLY A 352 17.28 7.27 37.15
N ALA A 353 18.29 8.04 37.54
CA ALA A 353 18.69 9.24 36.80
C ALA A 353 20.20 9.45 36.91
N ASP A 354 20.77 10.05 35.85
CA ASP A 354 22.14 10.54 35.77
C ASP A 354 22.17 12.00 35.39
N SER A 355 23.21 12.74 35.82
CA SER A 355 23.43 14.07 35.25
C SER A 355 23.84 13.96 33.80
N PRO A 356 23.57 15.01 33.00
CA PRO A 356 24.02 15.04 31.60
C PRO A 356 25.54 15.21 31.51
N ALA A 357 26.04 15.27 30.28
CA ALA A 357 27.41 15.62 29.99
C ALA A 357 27.83 16.92 30.75
N PRO A 358 29.09 17.01 31.17
CA PRO A 358 30.19 16.06 30.97
C PRO A 358 30.40 15.09 32.16
N THR A 359 29.60 15.13 33.21
CA THR A 359 29.89 14.41 34.47
C THR A 359 29.24 13.04 34.52
N TYR A 360 28.07 12.85 33.98
CA TYR A 360 27.29 11.59 34.02
C TYR A 360 27.16 10.97 35.41
N ASP A 361 27.09 11.81 36.45
CA ASP A 361 27.00 11.33 37.83
C ASP A 361 25.68 10.62 38.07
N PHE A 362 25.76 9.40 38.60
CA PHE A 362 24.59 8.68 39.06
C PHE A 362 23.92 9.38 40.24
N LYS A 363 22.65 9.70 40.12
CA LYS A 363 21.86 10.47 41.11
C LYS A 363 21.01 9.58 42.02
N GLY A 364 20.80 8.34 41.65
CA GLY A 364 20.02 7.38 42.39
C GLY A 364 19.06 6.60 41.52
N ARG A 365 18.45 5.59 42.10
CA ARG A 365 17.38 4.79 41.46
C ARG A 365 16.43 4.25 42.54
N THR A 366 15.30 3.76 42.08
CA THR A 366 14.35 2.99 42.90
C THR A 366 14.91 1.62 43.23
N GLU A 367 14.25 0.92 44.15
CA GLU A 367 14.48 -0.52 44.33
C GLU A 367 14.03 -1.30 43.10
N PHE A 368 14.69 -2.44 42.82
CA PHE A 368 14.26 -3.31 41.74
C PHE A 368 12.89 -3.93 42.03
N SER A 369 11.96 -3.69 41.12
CA SER A 369 10.60 -4.22 41.16
C SER A 369 10.45 -5.38 40.17
N ASP A 370 9.72 -6.41 40.59
CA ASP A 370 9.29 -7.50 39.72
C ASP A 370 7.95 -7.08 39.04
N PRO A 371 7.91 -6.93 37.71
CA PRO A 371 6.71 -6.45 37.03
C PRO A 371 5.53 -7.42 37.15
N SER A 372 5.77 -8.71 37.31
CA SER A 372 4.72 -9.73 37.46
C SER A 372 3.88 -9.56 38.73
N THR A 373 4.38 -8.82 39.70
CA THR A 373 3.71 -8.62 41.00
C THR A 373 2.61 -7.56 41.00
N SER A 374 2.44 -6.85 39.85
CA SER A 374 1.49 -5.72 39.73
C SER A 374 0.57 -5.79 38.51
N ILE A 375 0.38 -6.99 37.97
CA ILE A 375 -0.51 -7.18 36.82
C ILE A 375 -1.92 -6.62 37.12
N GLY A 376 -2.40 -5.74 36.22
CA GLY A 376 -3.69 -5.05 36.34
C GLY A 376 -3.72 -3.92 37.37
N ILE A 377 -2.57 -3.50 37.89
CA ILE A 377 -2.47 -2.46 38.92
C ILE A 377 -1.50 -1.36 38.45
N THR A 378 -1.93 -0.10 38.52
CA THR A 378 -1.02 1.03 38.37
C THR A 378 -0.25 1.28 39.66
N LYS A 379 1.07 1.16 39.60
CA LYS A 379 1.97 1.55 40.67
C LYS A 379 2.41 2.99 40.53
N TYR A 380 2.36 3.72 41.62
CA TYR A 380 2.92 5.07 41.77
C TYR A 380 4.19 5.01 42.60
N ASP A 381 5.24 5.65 42.13
CA ASP A 381 6.49 5.71 42.86
C ASP A 381 7.21 7.07 42.61
N THR A 382 8.25 7.31 43.36
CA THR A 382 9.00 8.58 43.31
C THR A 382 10.50 8.29 43.28
N LEU A 383 11.20 8.88 42.33
CA LEU A 383 12.65 8.84 42.24
C LEU A 383 13.24 9.93 43.13
N TRP A 384 14.12 9.50 44.07
CA TRP A 384 14.79 10.36 45.00
C TRP A 384 16.32 10.29 44.86
N SER A 385 17.01 11.43 45.06
CA SER A 385 18.45 11.50 45.31
C SER A 385 18.69 12.16 46.67
N GLY A 386 18.98 11.37 47.70
CA GLY A 386 18.96 11.87 49.05
C GLY A 386 17.61 12.41 49.47
N SER A 387 17.51 13.71 49.77
CA SER A 387 16.25 14.38 50.07
C SER A 387 15.60 15.07 48.86
N ASN A 388 16.24 15.04 47.69
CA ASN A 388 15.75 15.74 46.52
C ASN A 388 14.91 14.77 45.67
N ARG A 389 13.68 15.17 45.36
CA ARG A 389 12.83 14.49 44.41
C ARG A 389 13.30 14.80 43.00
N PHE A 390 13.32 13.79 42.10
CA PHE A 390 13.62 13.94 40.67
C PHE A 390 12.40 13.79 39.79
N ALA A 391 11.55 12.82 40.12
CA ALA A 391 10.34 12.58 39.35
C ALA A 391 9.35 11.77 40.18
N THR A 392 8.07 11.96 39.92
CA THR A 392 7.02 10.99 40.23
C THR A 392 6.63 10.27 38.95
N PHE A 393 6.37 8.98 39.05
CA PHE A 393 6.01 8.19 37.89
C PHE A 393 4.95 7.15 38.24
N GLU A 394 4.28 6.68 37.22
CA GLU A 394 3.34 5.56 37.27
C GLU A 394 3.77 4.48 36.31
N VAL A 395 3.55 3.23 36.72
CA VAL A 395 3.79 2.05 35.92
C VAL A 395 2.53 1.22 35.92
N TYR A 396 1.94 1.06 34.76
CA TYR A 396 0.82 0.14 34.54
C TYR A 396 1.33 -1.13 33.89
N THR A 397 0.84 -2.29 34.35
CA THR A 397 1.20 -3.60 33.79
C THR A 397 -0.04 -4.46 33.58
N GLU A 398 -0.09 -5.20 32.49
CA GLU A 398 -1.17 -6.12 32.15
C GLU A 398 -0.69 -7.31 31.33
N ILE A 399 -1.59 -8.28 31.10
CA ILE A 399 -1.39 -9.37 30.13
C ILE A 399 -2.45 -9.22 29.05
N VAL A 400 -2.00 -9.11 27.79
CA VAL A 400 -2.87 -9.03 26.60
C VAL A 400 -2.52 -10.20 25.69
N ASN A 401 -3.45 -11.11 25.43
CA ASN A 401 -3.26 -12.28 24.55
C ASN A 401 -1.98 -13.08 24.84
N GLY A 402 -1.64 -13.28 26.13
CA GLY A 402 -0.43 -13.99 26.54
C GLY A 402 0.85 -13.18 26.49
N ASN A 403 0.81 -11.95 26.01
CA ASN A 403 1.92 -11.00 26.06
C ASN A 403 1.84 -10.12 27.30
N PHE A 404 2.99 -9.88 27.91
CA PHE A 404 3.14 -8.89 28.96
C PHE A 404 3.29 -7.50 28.36
N HIS A 405 2.53 -6.56 28.89
CA HIS A 405 2.54 -5.15 28.52
C HIS A 405 2.85 -4.29 29.74
N MET A 406 3.73 -3.31 29.59
CA MET A 406 4.06 -2.31 30.60
C MET A 406 4.09 -0.93 29.96
N GLN A 407 3.33 0.01 30.52
CA GLN A 407 3.45 1.43 30.23
C GLN A 407 4.12 2.15 31.39
N PHE A 408 5.13 2.93 31.06
CA PHE A 408 5.80 3.83 31.98
C PHE A 408 5.46 5.28 31.63
N TYR A 409 5.07 6.02 32.65
CA TYR A 409 4.73 7.43 32.48
C TYR A 409 5.22 8.26 33.67
N ALA A 410 6.17 9.16 33.43
CA ALA A 410 6.62 10.13 34.39
C ALA A 410 6.20 11.54 33.93
N THR A 411 5.33 12.17 34.71
CA THR A 411 4.89 13.56 34.47
C THR A 411 5.61 14.49 35.43
N ASN A 412 5.82 15.72 34.99
CA ASN A 412 6.42 16.76 35.83
C ASN A 412 7.75 16.32 36.44
N VAL A 413 8.65 15.78 35.62
CA VAL A 413 10.03 15.55 36.05
C VAL A 413 10.60 16.88 36.60
N ASP A 414 11.25 16.81 37.75
CA ASP A 414 11.75 18.00 38.43
C ASP A 414 12.93 18.66 37.70
N SER A 415 13.58 17.95 36.79
CA SER A 415 14.60 18.49 35.89
C SER A 415 14.53 17.84 34.52
N VAL A 416 14.42 18.68 33.50
CA VAL A 416 14.46 18.28 32.08
C VAL A 416 15.88 18.01 31.59
N ASP A 417 16.89 18.38 32.37
CA ASP A 417 18.30 18.26 31.99
C ASP A 417 18.92 16.92 32.43
N TYR A 418 18.21 16.07 33.18
CA TYR A 418 18.70 14.76 33.57
C TYR A 418 18.40 13.70 32.51
N LEU A 419 19.30 12.68 32.46
CA LEU A 419 19.12 11.44 31.72
C LEU A 419 18.36 10.47 32.61
N TYR A 420 17.10 10.18 32.28
CA TYR A 420 16.28 9.22 33.04
C TYR A 420 16.58 7.82 32.57
N ARG A 421 16.83 6.91 33.52
CA ARG A 421 17.37 5.58 33.29
C ARG A 421 16.30 4.52 33.54
N PHE A 422 16.06 3.66 32.55
CA PHE A 422 15.37 2.40 32.76
C PHE A 422 16.42 1.28 32.88
N GLU A 423 16.52 0.68 34.07
CA GLU A 423 17.45 -0.38 34.36
C GLU A 423 16.75 -1.71 34.51
N THR A 424 17.37 -2.79 34.01
CA THR A 424 16.86 -4.15 34.15
C THR A 424 17.93 -5.12 34.56
N THR A 425 17.54 -6.17 35.28
CA THR A 425 18.37 -7.31 35.67
C THR A 425 17.53 -8.57 35.70
N GLY A 426 18.11 -9.72 35.46
CA GLY A 426 17.41 -10.99 35.40
C GLY A 426 17.65 -11.71 34.08
N THR A 427 16.68 -12.49 33.62
CA THR A 427 16.75 -13.24 32.35
C THR A 427 15.49 -13.07 31.56
N GLY A 428 15.56 -13.32 30.25
CA GLY A 428 14.46 -13.18 29.31
C GLY A 428 14.69 -12.04 28.34
N LYS A 429 13.61 -11.59 27.70
CA LYS A 429 13.66 -10.59 26.61
C LYS A 429 12.47 -9.65 26.72
N TYR A 430 12.67 -8.41 26.35
CA TYR A 430 11.60 -7.45 26.09
C TYR A 430 11.97 -6.54 24.95
N ASP A 431 10.96 -5.90 24.36
CA ASP A 431 11.04 -4.84 23.37
C ASP A 431 10.37 -3.60 23.94
N LEU A 432 10.99 -2.43 23.73
CA LEU A 432 10.54 -1.18 24.28
C LEU A 432 10.55 -0.12 23.18
N TRP A 433 9.47 0.65 23.09
CA TRP A 433 9.34 1.80 22.17
C TRP A 433 9.18 3.08 22.97
N SER A 434 9.95 4.12 22.60
CA SER A 434 9.90 5.41 23.28
C SER A 434 8.68 6.24 22.85
N GLY A 435 8.38 7.27 23.64
CA GLY A 435 7.37 8.27 23.30
C GLY A 435 7.84 9.35 22.31
N GLU A 436 8.92 9.13 21.58
CA GLU A 436 9.49 10.11 20.64
C GLU A 436 8.47 10.54 19.57
N TRP A 437 7.73 9.60 19.00
CA TRP A 437 6.75 9.87 17.94
C TRP A 437 5.58 10.77 18.38
N ILE A 438 5.25 10.80 19.68
CA ILE A 438 4.29 11.73 20.27
C ILE A 438 4.98 12.97 20.91
N GLY A 439 6.30 13.09 20.74
CA GLY A 439 7.06 14.25 21.14
C GLY A 439 7.32 14.36 22.65
N PHE A 440 7.36 13.24 23.39
CA PHE A 440 7.60 13.27 24.83
C PHE A 440 9.09 13.22 25.18
N ASN A 441 9.83 12.24 24.65
CA ASN A 441 11.22 12.00 24.99
C ASN A 441 11.94 11.22 23.90
N ASP A 442 13.25 11.41 23.85
CA ASP A 442 14.14 10.70 22.96
C ASP A 442 14.97 9.67 23.74
N MET A 443 15.40 8.58 23.08
CA MET A 443 16.41 7.70 23.64
C MET A 443 17.81 8.15 23.23
N VAL A 444 18.78 8.09 24.13
CA VAL A 444 20.14 8.56 23.88
C VAL A 444 20.87 7.59 22.94
N THR A 445 21.27 8.06 21.76
CA THR A 445 21.97 7.28 20.74
C THR A 445 23.48 7.45 20.73
N ALA A 446 23.98 8.52 21.37
CA ALA A 446 25.39 8.87 21.45
C ALA A 446 25.87 8.87 22.92
N PRO A 447 26.00 7.71 23.56
CA PRO A 447 26.43 7.61 24.95
C PRO A 447 27.91 8.03 25.08
N PRO A 448 28.36 8.41 26.32
CA PRO A 448 29.77 8.66 26.59
C PRO A 448 30.64 7.42 26.37
N THR A 449 31.96 7.64 26.34
CA THR A 449 32.92 6.55 26.29
C THR A 449 33.09 5.88 27.67
N PRO A 450 33.56 4.61 27.75
CA PRO A 450 33.87 3.98 29.02
C PRO A 450 34.93 4.70 29.87
N LEU A 451 35.74 5.58 29.26
CA LEU A 451 36.69 6.41 29.98
C LEU A 451 35.99 7.56 30.75
N GLU A 452 34.93 8.12 30.15
CA GLU A 452 34.12 9.18 30.76
C GLU A 452 33.16 8.61 31.82
N MET A 453 32.58 7.45 31.52
CA MET A 453 31.65 6.77 32.44
C MET A 453 31.83 5.24 32.33
N PRO A 454 32.58 4.60 33.29
CA PRO A 454 32.81 3.16 33.23
C PRO A 454 31.55 2.30 33.18
N ALA A 455 30.47 2.71 33.83
CA ALA A 455 29.19 1.99 33.85
C ALA A 455 28.48 1.97 32.47
N ILE A 456 28.95 2.75 31.51
CA ILE A 456 28.36 2.80 30.16
C ILE A 456 28.53 1.49 29.39
N SER A 457 29.44 0.60 29.86
CA SER A 457 29.55 -0.74 29.29
C SER A 457 28.27 -1.58 29.42
N ASN A 458 27.37 -1.20 30.31
CA ASN A 458 26.07 -1.84 30.53
C ASN A 458 24.93 -1.11 29.82
N TYR A 459 25.24 -0.05 29.07
CA TYR A 459 24.26 0.70 28.28
C TYR A 459 23.91 -0.07 27.00
N ILE A 460 22.64 -0.23 26.73
CA ILE A 460 22.15 -0.80 25.49
C ILE A 460 21.78 0.34 24.55
N ILE A 461 22.52 0.46 23.46
CA ILE A 461 22.25 1.48 22.44
C ILE A 461 20.94 1.12 21.74
N PRO A 462 19.96 2.03 21.72
CA PRO A 462 18.74 1.85 20.95
C PRO A 462 19.05 1.64 19.48
N ASP A 463 18.27 0.82 18.81
CA ASP A 463 18.41 0.62 17.38
C ASP A 463 17.39 1.46 16.56
N SER A 464 17.63 1.60 15.27
CA SER A 464 16.75 2.31 14.34
C SER A 464 15.87 1.36 13.52
N ASN A 465 15.84 0.08 13.90
CA ASN A 465 14.99 -0.93 13.30
C ASN A 465 13.65 -1.02 14.04
N GLN A 466 12.73 -1.82 13.54
CA GLN A 466 11.40 -2.00 14.12
C GLN A 466 10.66 -0.66 14.32
N THR A 467 10.76 0.21 13.32
CA THR A 467 10.06 1.50 13.30
C THR A 467 8.72 1.45 12.58
N ILE A 468 8.27 0.24 12.20
CA ILE A 468 6.95 0.03 11.61
C ILE A 468 5.86 0.35 12.64
N VAL A 469 4.73 0.91 12.21
CA VAL A 469 3.58 1.10 13.09
C VAL A 469 3.06 -0.22 13.61
N SER A 470 2.52 -0.21 14.81
CA SER A 470 2.03 -1.38 15.53
C SER A 470 0.69 -1.91 15.00
N SER A 471 0.09 -2.85 15.72
CA SER A 471 -1.21 -3.43 15.45
C SER A 471 -1.26 -4.15 14.10
N TRP A 472 -2.30 -3.95 13.31
CA TRP A 472 -2.56 -4.64 12.04
C TRP A 472 -1.41 -4.61 11.03
N ASN A 473 -0.53 -3.58 11.05
CA ASN A 473 0.64 -3.55 10.19
C ASN A 473 1.66 -4.67 10.47
N CYS A 474 1.64 -5.20 11.68
CA CYS A 474 2.48 -6.30 12.11
C CYS A 474 1.85 -7.67 11.84
N SER A 475 0.56 -7.72 11.49
CA SER A 475 -0.15 -8.94 11.08
C SER A 475 0.42 -9.51 9.78
N GLU A 476 0.40 -10.83 9.66
CA GLU A 476 0.81 -11.50 8.42
C GLU A 476 -0.25 -11.39 7.31
N LYS A 477 -1.52 -11.05 7.64
CA LYS A 477 -2.63 -10.98 6.69
C LYS A 477 -2.83 -9.59 6.07
N VAL A 478 -2.35 -8.54 6.74
CA VAL A 478 -2.41 -7.17 6.23
C VAL A 478 -1.16 -6.85 5.41
N ILE A 479 -1.35 -6.24 4.24
CA ILE A 479 -0.27 -5.82 3.36
C ILE A 479 0.29 -4.48 3.84
N SER A 480 1.45 -4.51 4.47
CA SER A 480 2.16 -3.30 4.92
C SER A 480 3.03 -2.73 3.80
N VAL A 481 2.94 -1.43 3.54
CA VAL A 481 3.55 -0.77 2.38
C VAL A 481 4.59 0.27 2.80
N GLY A 482 5.84 0.06 2.38
CA GLY A 482 6.91 1.04 2.51
C GLY A 482 6.94 2.02 1.34
N ASN A 483 7.74 3.09 1.47
CA ASN A 483 7.70 4.26 0.61
C ASN A 483 8.97 4.44 -0.21
N ILE A 484 8.81 4.65 -1.53
CA ILE A 484 9.87 5.11 -2.43
C ILE A 484 9.52 6.46 -3.05
N ARG A 485 10.53 7.15 -3.54
CA ARG A 485 10.40 8.44 -4.20
C ARG A 485 9.78 8.30 -5.58
N ASN A 486 8.69 9.02 -5.81
CA ASN A 486 7.97 8.96 -7.07
C ASN A 486 8.69 9.75 -8.18
N ARG A 487 8.94 11.03 -7.93
CA ARG A 487 9.57 11.96 -8.89
C ARG A 487 10.63 12.81 -8.21
N ASN A 488 11.55 13.37 -8.98
CA ASN A 488 12.61 14.26 -8.48
C ASN A 488 12.41 15.72 -8.89
N SER A 489 11.30 16.05 -9.54
CA SER A 489 10.95 17.44 -9.87
C SER A 489 9.44 17.64 -9.76
N PHE A 490 9.03 18.86 -9.44
CA PHE A 490 7.64 19.26 -9.30
C PHE A 490 7.49 20.73 -9.70
N THR A 491 6.54 21.02 -10.58
CA THR A 491 6.18 22.40 -10.96
C THR A 491 4.86 22.76 -10.29
N ASP A 492 4.89 23.80 -9.48
CA ASP A 492 3.75 24.26 -8.70
C ASP A 492 2.81 25.21 -9.50
N LEU A 493 1.71 25.61 -8.88
CA LEU A 493 0.72 26.52 -9.45
C LEU A 493 1.29 27.92 -9.74
N ASN A 494 2.37 28.34 -9.09
CA ASN A 494 3.09 29.58 -9.37
C ASN A 494 4.09 29.44 -10.54
N ALA A 495 4.08 28.29 -11.25
CA ALA A 495 5.04 27.95 -12.29
C ALA A 495 6.50 27.85 -11.78
N THR A 496 6.69 27.59 -10.48
CA THR A 496 8.02 27.35 -9.91
C THR A 496 8.34 25.88 -9.92
N THR A 497 9.47 25.51 -10.52
CA THR A 497 9.92 24.13 -10.53
C THR A 497 10.93 23.87 -9.41
N THR A 498 10.60 22.94 -8.52
CA THR A 498 11.49 22.48 -7.45
C THR A 498 12.12 21.15 -7.86
N PHE A 499 13.41 20.99 -7.61
CA PHE A 499 14.15 19.75 -7.87
C PHE A 499 14.59 19.11 -6.56
N GLY A 500 14.35 17.80 -6.41
CA GLY A 500 14.91 17.01 -5.33
C GLY A 500 16.34 16.56 -5.64
N THR A 501 17.14 16.34 -4.59
CA THR A 501 18.53 15.83 -4.70
C THR A 501 18.61 14.30 -4.76
N PHE A 502 17.51 13.63 -4.94
CA PHE A 502 17.32 12.17 -4.94
C PHE A 502 16.85 11.69 -6.32
N GLN A 503 16.86 10.37 -6.53
CA GLN A 503 16.38 9.75 -7.75
C GLN A 503 14.97 9.17 -7.58
N SER A 504 14.19 9.16 -8.67
CA SER A 504 12.93 8.43 -8.72
C SER A 504 13.19 6.93 -8.52
N GLY A 505 12.37 6.27 -7.69
CA GLY A 505 12.53 4.87 -7.32
C GLY A 505 13.47 4.62 -6.14
N GLU A 506 14.17 5.62 -5.61
CA GLU A 506 15.00 5.52 -4.41
C GLU A 506 14.14 5.33 -3.16
N LEU A 507 14.57 4.47 -2.22
CA LEU A 507 13.89 4.27 -0.95
C LEU A 507 13.82 5.59 -0.16
N SER A 508 12.65 5.96 0.34
CA SER A 508 12.52 7.12 1.21
C SER A 508 13.17 6.86 2.56
N PRO A 509 14.04 7.76 3.06
CA PRO A 509 14.61 7.61 4.39
C PRO A 509 13.57 7.54 5.50
N ASN A 510 12.42 8.18 5.30
CA ASN A 510 11.35 8.20 6.28
C ASN A 510 10.51 6.92 6.31
N SER A 511 10.64 6.04 5.29
CA SER A 511 9.90 4.78 5.28
C SER A 511 10.23 3.94 6.52
N SER A 512 9.23 3.61 7.32
CA SER A 512 9.40 2.74 8.48
C SER A 512 9.85 1.35 8.08
N LYS A 513 10.58 0.70 8.99
CA LYS A 513 11.32 -0.55 8.77
C LYS A 513 10.84 -1.62 9.75
N GLY A 514 10.82 -2.86 9.28
CA GLY A 514 10.70 -4.03 10.11
C GLY A 514 12.03 -4.48 10.74
N PRO A 515 12.06 -5.71 11.23
CA PRO A 515 10.95 -6.66 11.24
C PRO A 515 9.87 -6.28 12.27
N ASN A 516 8.80 -7.07 12.36
CA ASN A 516 7.94 -7.02 13.54
C ASN A 516 8.66 -7.65 14.76
N ARG A 517 8.06 -7.61 15.96
CA ARG A 517 8.65 -8.13 17.20
C ARG A 517 9.00 -9.63 17.14
N HIS A 518 8.31 -10.40 16.33
CA HIS A 518 8.56 -11.82 16.08
C HIS A 518 9.47 -12.10 14.86
N HIS A 519 10.20 -11.09 14.40
CA HIS A 519 11.15 -11.17 13.29
C HIS A 519 10.52 -11.48 11.91
N VAL A 520 9.20 -11.29 11.74
CA VAL A 520 8.56 -11.36 10.43
C VAL A 520 8.98 -10.14 9.61
N ILE A 521 9.36 -10.37 8.35
CA ILE A 521 9.76 -9.29 7.45
C ILE A 521 8.57 -8.36 7.19
N LYS A 522 8.80 -7.09 7.44
CA LYS A 522 7.91 -5.97 7.14
C LYS A 522 8.76 -4.77 6.66
N PRO A 523 8.24 -3.85 5.84
CA PRO A 523 6.94 -3.94 5.16
C PRO A 523 6.87 -5.15 4.21
N ASP A 524 5.68 -5.50 3.71
CA ASP A 524 5.53 -6.59 2.75
C ASP A 524 6.06 -6.20 1.37
N VAL A 525 5.84 -4.94 0.95
CA VAL A 525 6.17 -4.41 -0.37
C VAL A 525 6.43 -2.91 -0.29
N ILE A 526 7.06 -2.32 -1.32
CA ILE A 526 7.23 -0.87 -1.43
C ILE A 526 6.57 -0.31 -2.68
N ALA A 527 6.05 0.92 -2.55
CA ALA A 527 5.45 1.66 -3.65
C ALA A 527 5.79 3.17 -3.58
N THR A 528 5.48 3.89 -4.65
CA THR A 528 5.73 5.33 -4.74
C THR A 528 4.85 6.12 -3.77
N GLY A 529 5.47 6.89 -2.88
CA GLY A 529 4.78 7.73 -1.92
C GLY A 529 5.31 9.17 -1.90
N ASP A 530 6.62 9.37 -1.76
CA ASP A 530 7.19 10.70 -1.70
C ASP A 530 7.08 11.46 -3.03
N TRP A 531 6.68 12.72 -2.94
CA TRP A 531 6.42 13.58 -4.08
C TRP A 531 5.36 13.02 -5.03
N SER A 532 4.38 12.31 -4.49
CA SER A 532 3.19 11.88 -5.21
C SER A 532 2.19 13.01 -5.32
N LEU A 533 1.37 12.97 -6.38
CA LEU A 533 0.26 13.88 -6.58
C LEU A 533 -1.04 13.14 -6.31
N GLY A 534 -1.81 13.65 -5.37
CA GLY A 534 -3.18 13.21 -5.08
C GLY A 534 -4.17 14.34 -5.29
N ALA A 535 -5.46 14.05 -5.30
CA ALA A 535 -6.50 15.08 -5.36
C ALA A 535 -6.36 16.05 -4.18
N GLY A 536 -6.56 17.34 -4.43
CA GLY A 536 -6.53 18.36 -3.38
C GLY A 536 -7.94 18.73 -2.91
N PRO A 537 -8.22 18.82 -1.61
CA PRO A 537 -9.53 19.30 -1.15
C PRO A 537 -9.74 20.75 -1.55
N LEU A 538 -10.97 21.13 -1.90
CA LEU A 538 -11.27 22.44 -2.48
C LEU A 538 -10.87 23.61 -1.57
N TRP A 539 -10.97 23.44 -0.26
CA TRP A 539 -10.56 24.46 0.70
C TRP A 539 -9.06 24.82 0.59
N LEU A 540 -8.22 23.82 0.30
CA LEU A 540 -6.78 24.00 0.10
C LEU A 540 -6.50 24.59 -1.29
N LEU A 541 -7.14 24.04 -2.34
CA LEU A 541 -6.95 24.48 -3.72
C LEU A 541 -7.32 25.97 -3.92
N GLN A 542 -8.28 26.47 -3.16
CA GLN A 542 -8.74 27.88 -3.21
C GLN A 542 -7.90 28.82 -2.35
N ASN A 543 -6.93 28.32 -1.59
CA ASN A 543 -6.12 29.12 -0.69
C ASN A 543 -4.70 29.32 -1.25
N ALA A 544 -4.40 30.56 -1.67
CA ALA A 544 -3.13 30.91 -2.28
C ALA A 544 -1.88 30.62 -1.41
N ALA A 545 -2.04 30.44 -0.10
CA ALA A 545 -0.94 30.04 0.79
C ALA A 545 -0.37 28.65 0.43
N TYR A 546 -1.16 27.81 -0.21
CA TYR A 546 -0.78 26.44 -0.59
C TYR A 546 -0.36 26.28 -2.05
N ASN A 547 -0.31 27.36 -2.85
CA ASN A 547 0.05 27.31 -4.27
C ASN A 547 1.35 26.55 -4.55
N SER A 548 2.32 26.57 -3.63
CA SER A 548 3.59 25.84 -3.75
C SER A 548 3.45 24.31 -3.60
N LEU A 549 2.32 23.84 -3.13
CA LEU A 549 2.00 22.41 -3.02
C LEU A 549 1.08 21.94 -4.14
N ILE A 550 0.33 22.86 -4.76
CA ILE A 550 -0.65 22.54 -5.82
C ILE A 550 0.10 22.42 -7.15
N ASP A 551 -0.23 21.41 -7.94
CA ASP A 551 0.33 21.21 -9.28
C ASP A 551 -0.07 22.33 -10.25
N SER A 552 0.65 22.44 -11.35
CA SER A 552 0.35 23.45 -12.40
C SER A 552 -1.04 23.30 -13.01
N GLY A 553 -1.69 22.16 -12.87
CA GLY A 553 -3.07 21.89 -13.28
C GLY A 553 -4.12 22.44 -12.32
N GLY A 554 -3.74 22.79 -11.10
CA GLY A 554 -4.60 23.47 -10.12
C GLY A 554 -5.56 22.56 -9.34
N TRP A 555 -5.43 21.24 -9.45
CA TRP A 555 -6.38 20.29 -8.85
C TRP A 555 -5.72 19.25 -7.95
N HIS A 556 -4.42 19.03 -8.08
CA HIS A 556 -3.73 17.99 -7.35
C HIS A 556 -2.65 18.61 -6.46
N VAL A 557 -2.40 17.99 -5.31
CA VAL A 557 -1.42 18.45 -4.34
C VAL A 557 -0.27 17.47 -4.22
N ARG A 558 0.93 18.00 -4.08
CA ARG A 558 2.11 17.21 -3.77
C ARG A 558 2.09 16.82 -2.31
N ASN A 559 2.12 15.51 -2.08
CA ASN A 559 2.16 14.91 -0.76
C ASN A 559 3.27 13.85 -0.68
N GLY A 560 3.48 13.23 0.48
CA GLY A 560 4.51 12.23 0.67
C GLY A 560 4.26 11.30 1.86
N GLY A 561 5.13 10.31 1.98
CA GLY A 561 5.09 9.31 3.05
C GLY A 561 4.49 7.98 2.61
N THR A 562 4.56 7.00 3.51
CA THR A 562 3.94 5.68 3.31
C THR A 562 2.42 5.76 3.15
N SER A 563 1.80 6.81 3.68
CA SER A 563 0.38 7.12 3.47
C SER A 563 0.00 7.31 1.99
N MET A 564 0.96 7.73 1.15
CA MET A 564 0.76 7.88 -0.30
C MET A 564 1.19 6.63 -1.08
N ALA A 565 2.00 5.77 -0.48
CA ALA A 565 2.41 4.49 -1.05
C ALA A 565 1.34 3.40 -0.88
N SER A 566 0.67 3.36 0.26
CA SER A 566 -0.44 2.43 0.54
C SER A 566 -1.56 2.50 -0.50
N PRO A 567 -2.10 3.68 -0.87
CA PRO A 567 -3.16 3.76 -1.89
C PRO A 567 -2.71 3.32 -3.29
N VAL A 568 -1.42 3.37 -3.62
CA VAL A 568 -0.89 2.77 -4.86
C VAL A 568 -1.13 1.27 -4.86
N VAL A 569 -0.75 0.60 -3.76
CA VAL A 569 -0.94 -0.86 -3.63
C VAL A 569 -2.43 -1.21 -3.54
N SER A 570 -3.23 -0.40 -2.83
CA SER A 570 -4.68 -0.61 -2.73
C SER A 570 -5.38 -0.52 -4.09
N GLY A 571 -5.01 0.46 -4.91
CA GLY A 571 -5.56 0.56 -6.26
C GLY A 571 -5.11 -0.60 -7.15
N ILE A 572 -3.84 -1.03 -7.07
CA ILE A 572 -3.36 -2.20 -7.81
C ILE A 572 -4.07 -3.48 -7.33
N ALA A 573 -4.32 -3.63 -6.03
CA ALA A 573 -5.12 -4.73 -5.49
C ALA A 573 -6.57 -4.72 -6.02
N ALA A 574 -7.13 -3.55 -6.27
CA ALA A 574 -8.45 -3.44 -6.90
C ALA A 574 -8.42 -3.90 -8.37
N LEU A 575 -7.36 -3.57 -9.14
CA LEU A 575 -7.18 -4.13 -10.50
C LEU A 575 -7.06 -5.67 -10.47
N TYR A 576 -6.36 -6.19 -9.46
CA TYR A 576 -6.21 -7.62 -9.26
C TYR A 576 -7.55 -8.30 -8.95
N LEU A 577 -8.37 -7.71 -8.05
CA LEU A 577 -9.69 -8.23 -7.71
C LEU A 577 -10.74 -8.00 -8.82
N GLU A 578 -10.59 -7.00 -9.68
CA GLU A 578 -11.44 -6.87 -10.89
C GLU A 578 -11.31 -8.10 -11.78
N ARG A 579 -10.08 -8.60 -11.95
CA ARG A 579 -9.79 -9.77 -12.79
C ARG A 579 -10.18 -11.09 -12.10
N CYS A 580 -9.93 -11.23 -10.79
CA CYS A 580 -10.23 -12.42 -10.00
C CYS A 580 -10.98 -12.05 -8.71
N LYS A 581 -12.31 -11.91 -8.84
CA LYS A 581 -13.17 -11.33 -7.77
C LYS A 581 -13.18 -12.11 -6.46
N LYS A 582 -12.84 -13.40 -6.49
CA LYS A 582 -12.85 -14.28 -5.32
C LYS A 582 -11.43 -14.67 -4.89
N ALA A 583 -10.41 -13.96 -5.34
CA ALA A 583 -9.06 -14.22 -4.86
C ALA A 583 -8.94 -13.88 -3.36
N SER A 584 -8.25 -14.75 -2.61
CA SER A 584 -7.98 -14.51 -1.19
C SER A 584 -6.82 -13.55 -1.00
N TYR A 585 -6.70 -12.97 0.22
CA TYR A 585 -5.52 -12.18 0.59
C TYR A 585 -4.23 -13.02 0.54
N ASP A 586 -4.27 -14.31 0.86
CA ASP A 586 -3.12 -15.21 0.77
C ASP A 586 -2.63 -15.34 -0.67
N LYS A 587 -3.57 -15.57 -1.61
CA LYS A 587 -3.23 -15.64 -3.04
C LYS A 587 -2.68 -14.33 -3.56
N PHE A 588 -3.28 -13.20 -3.18
CA PHE A 588 -2.74 -11.89 -3.53
C PHE A 588 -1.30 -11.70 -3.01
N LYS A 589 -1.03 -12.10 -1.76
CA LYS A 589 0.29 -12.00 -1.14
C LYS A 589 1.32 -12.92 -1.80
N GLU A 590 0.94 -14.14 -2.16
CA GLU A 590 1.78 -15.07 -2.91
C GLU A 590 2.15 -14.49 -4.29
N ASP A 591 1.17 -14.00 -5.04
CA ASP A 591 1.38 -13.40 -6.35
C ASP A 591 2.18 -12.09 -6.26
N LEU A 592 1.96 -11.29 -5.21
CA LEU A 592 2.76 -10.10 -4.92
C LEU A 592 4.24 -10.47 -4.71
N GLN A 593 4.51 -11.56 -3.98
CA GLN A 593 5.87 -12.03 -3.73
C GLN A 593 6.56 -12.51 -5.02
N SER A 594 5.85 -13.20 -5.91
CA SER A 594 6.43 -13.73 -7.15
C SER A 594 6.60 -12.67 -8.24
N SER A 595 5.76 -11.63 -8.26
CA SER A 595 5.71 -10.60 -9.31
C SER A 595 6.43 -9.30 -8.99
N SER A 596 6.78 -9.05 -7.71
CA SER A 596 7.52 -7.85 -7.32
C SER A 596 8.96 -7.91 -7.81
N PHE A 597 9.56 -6.75 -8.08
CA PHE A 597 10.91 -6.69 -8.63
C PHE A 597 11.89 -5.94 -7.74
N SER A 598 13.15 -6.30 -7.86
CA SER A 598 14.28 -5.64 -7.22
C SER A 598 15.09 -4.83 -8.23
N ASP A 599 15.72 -3.76 -7.76
CA ASP A 599 16.65 -2.96 -8.54
C ASP A 599 17.84 -2.48 -7.69
N GLN A 600 18.61 -1.53 -8.21
CA GLN A 600 19.77 -0.98 -7.50
C GLN A 600 19.43 -0.29 -6.17
N PHE A 601 18.17 0.14 -5.96
CA PHE A 601 17.74 0.85 -4.75
C PHE A 601 17.18 -0.08 -3.68
N THR A 602 16.63 -1.22 -4.08
CA THR A 602 16.07 -2.21 -3.13
C THR A 602 17.14 -3.12 -2.54
N GLY A 603 18.24 -3.33 -3.29
CA GLY A 603 19.19 -4.39 -2.98
C GLY A 603 18.59 -5.78 -3.12
N ALA A 604 19.15 -6.75 -2.41
CA ALA A 604 18.61 -8.11 -2.36
C ALA A 604 17.32 -8.15 -1.53
N VAL A 605 16.26 -8.71 -2.08
CA VAL A 605 14.96 -8.89 -1.42
C VAL A 605 14.67 -10.40 -1.22
N PRO A 606 13.83 -10.80 -0.23
CA PRO A 606 13.12 -9.94 0.72
C PRO A 606 14.04 -9.37 1.80
N ASN A 607 13.73 -8.16 2.31
CA ASN A 607 14.43 -7.53 3.43
C ASN A 607 13.50 -6.60 4.23
N ASN A 608 13.95 -6.17 5.42
CA ASN A 608 13.15 -5.35 6.35
C ASN A 608 12.95 -3.88 5.93
N PHE A 609 13.44 -3.46 4.78
CA PHE A 609 13.30 -2.10 4.25
C PHE A 609 12.32 -2.04 3.08
N CYS A 610 12.36 -3.09 2.24
CA CYS A 610 11.65 -3.13 0.97
C CYS A 610 10.68 -4.31 0.85
N GLY A 611 10.58 -5.17 1.87
CA GLY A 611 9.79 -6.40 1.75
C GLY A 611 10.24 -7.24 0.57
N VAL A 612 9.30 -7.66 -0.25
CA VAL A 612 9.56 -8.43 -1.49
C VAL A 612 10.01 -7.55 -2.68
N GLY A 613 10.12 -6.23 -2.48
CA GLY A 613 10.55 -5.28 -3.52
C GLY A 613 9.47 -4.33 -3.98
N LYS A 614 9.59 -3.83 -5.20
CA LYS A 614 8.66 -2.88 -5.82
C LYS A 614 7.50 -3.62 -6.48
N ILE A 615 6.28 -3.21 -6.20
CA ILE A 615 5.08 -3.77 -6.84
C ILE A 615 5.06 -3.47 -8.35
N ASN A 616 4.65 -4.46 -9.14
CA ASN A 616 4.44 -4.35 -10.59
C ASN A 616 3.04 -4.87 -10.93
N ALA A 617 2.12 -3.97 -11.28
CA ALA A 617 0.74 -4.31 -11.54
C ALA A 617 0.58 -5.28 -12.72
N LEU A 618 1.31 -5.08 -13.82
CA LEU A 618 1.22 -5.97 -14.98
C LEU A 618 1.68 -7.37 -14.65
N ALA A 619 2.85 -7.52 -14.02
CA ALA A 619 3.39 -8.81 -13.62
C ALA A 619 2.46 -9.50 -12.61
N LEU A 620 1.92 -8.76 -11.64
CA LEU A 620 1.00 -9.27 -10.63
C LEU A 620 -0.28 -9.86 -11.26
N LEU A 621 -0.89 -9.16 -12.20
CA LEU A 621 -2.07 -9.69 -12.87
C LEU A 621 -1.75 -10.88 -13.78
N GLN A 622 -0.53 -10.99 -14.28
CA GLN A 622 -0.10 -12.14 -15.08
C GLN A 622 0.08 -13.44 -14.29
N GLU A 623 0.29 -13.36 -12.98
CA GLU A 623 0.32 -14.54 -12.10
C GLU A 623 -1.05 -15.23 -11.99
N GLN A 624 -2.14 -14.49 -12.22
CA GLN A 624 -3.50 -15.02 -12.15
C GLN A 624 -3.81 -15.94 -13.34
N LEU A 625 -4.19 -17.16 -13.04
CA LEU A 625 -4.59 -18.15 -14.04
C LEU A 625 -6.10 -18.16 -14.25
N ILE A 626 -6.57 -17.46 -15.29
CA ILE A 626 -7.99 -17.46 -15.65
C ILE A 626 -8.37 -18.82 -16.22
N PRO A 627 -9.43 -19.51 -15.71
CA PRO A 627 -9.91 -20.76 -16.29
C PRO A 627 -10.34 -20.55 -17.74
N ALA A 628 -10.07 -21.52 -18.61
CA ALA A 628 -10.58 -21.48 -19.97
C ALA A 628 -12.11 -21.38 -19.97
N GLN A 629 -12.68 -20.66 -20.92
CA GLN A 629 -14.13 -20.46 -21.04
C GLN A 629 -14.86 -21.82 -21.00
N PRO A 630 -15.80 -22.04 -20.06
CA PRO A 630 -16.46 -23.33 -19.95
C PRO A 630 -17.46 -23.58 -21.09
N SER A 631 -17.65 -24.81 -21.40
CA SER A 631 -18.69 -25.26 -22.32
C SER A 631 -19.82 -25.93 -21.56
N ILE A 632 -21.05 -25.70 -22.02
CA ILE A 632 -22.24 -26.38 -21.51
C ILE A 632 -22.64 -27.48 -22.49
N SER A 633 -22.91 -28.69 -21.99
CA SER A 633 -23.36 -29.81 -22.77
C SER A 633 -24.61 -30.43 -22.19
N TRP A 634 -25.52 -30.88 -23.07
CA TRP A 634 -26.69 -31.68 -22.70
C TRP A 634 -26.27 -33.13 -22.40
N ILE A 635 -26.61 -33.60 -21.21
CA ILE A 635 -26.25 -34.99 -20.81
C ILE A 635 -27.48 -35.91 -20.66
N GLY A 636 -28.66 -35.48 -21.08
CA GLY A 636 -29.93 -36.23 -21.00
C GLY A 636 -30.71 -35.97 -19.71
N ASN A 637 -31.94 -36.52 -19.65
CA ASN A 637 -32.81 -36.44 -18.49
C ASN A 637 -33.00 -35.01 -17.90
N SER A 638 -33.15 -34.02 -18.75
CA SER A 638 -33.28 -32.62 -18.35
C SER A 638 -32.08 -32.11 -17.53
N SER A 639 -30.88 -32.44 -17.93
CA SER A 639 -29.65 -32.04 -17.23
C SER A 639 -28.62 -31.45 -18.19
N LEU A 640 -27.94 -30.39 -17.70
CA LEU A 640 -26.79 -29.77 -18.34
C LEU A 640 -25.53 -30.08 -17.52
N ALA A 641 -24.41 -30.21 -18.18
CA ALA A 641 -23.09 -30.35 -17.55
C ALA A 641 -22.15 -29.29 -18.05
N SER A 642 -21.36 -28.72 -17.12
CA SER A 642 -20.24 -27.84 -17.39
C SER A 642 -18.94 -28.57 -17.59
N THR A 643 -17.97 -27.93 -18.23
CA THR A 643 -16.54 -28.28 -18.13
C THR A 643 -16.14 -28.45 -16.67
N PRO A 644 -15.26 -29.40 -16.31
CA PRO A 644 -14.78 -29.53 -14.92
C PRO A 644 -14.04 -28.29 -14.40
N SER A 645 -14.33 -27.92 -13.15
CA SER A 645 -13.66 -26.84 -12.40
C SER A 645 -13.82 -27.10 -10.90
N ASP A 646 -13.28 -26.21 -10.06
CA ASP A 646 -13.35 -26.34 -8.60
C ASP A 646 -14.71 -25.88 -8.06
N PHE A 647 -15.24 -24.76 -8.60
CA PHE A 647 -16.53 -24.21 -8.18
C PHE A 647 -17.39 -23.85 -9.39
N TYR A 648 -18.72 -23.81 -9.19
CA TYR A 648 -19.72 -23.53 -10.22
C TYR A 648 -20.80 -22.59 -9.69
N GLN A 649 -21.34 -21.74 -10.57
CA GLN A 649 -22.57 -21.01 -10.37
C GLN A 649 -23.36 -21.00 -11.68
N TRP A 650 -24.58 -21.50 -11.66
CA TRP A 650 -25.46 -21.50 -12.83
C TRP A 650 -26.36 -20.25 -12.88
N TYR A 651 -26.66 -19.84 -14.09
CA TYR A 651 -27.54 -18.70 -14.40
C TYR A 651 -28.63 -19.15 -15.39
N LEU A 652 -29.80 -18.53 -15.28
CA LEU A 652 -30.91 -18.68 -16.22
C LEU A 652 -31.36 -17.29 -16.67
N ASP A 653 -31.35 -17.05 -17.98
CA ASP A 653 -31.70 -15.75 -18.60
C ASP A 653 -30.97 -14.57 -17.93
N GLY A 654 -29.69 -14.76 -17.62
CA GLY A 654 -28.82 -13.78 -16.96
C GLY A 654 -29.04 -13.64 -15.44
N SER A 655 -29.95 -14.40 -14.85
CA SER A 655 -30.21 -14.37 -13.40
C SER A 655 -29.59 -15.55 -12.68
N VAL A 656 -28.96 -15.31 -11.52
CA VAL A 656 -28.35 -16.33 -10.68
C VAL A 656 -29.38 -17.39 -10.27
N LEU A 657 -29.05 -18.65 -10.45
CA LEU A 657 -29.80 -19.77 -9.88
C LEU A 657 -29.25 -20.11 -8.50
N ASN A 658 -29.91 -19.61 -7.48
CA ASN A 658 -29.47 -19.77 -6.09
C ASN A 658 -29.39 -21.25 -5.67
N GLY A 659 -28.22 -21.66 -5.16
CA GLY A 659 -27.93 -23.02 -4.73
C GLY A 659 -27.53 -23.99 -5.84
N GLU A 660 -27.53 -23.58 -7.10
CA GLU A 660 -27.07 -24.38 -8.25
C GLU A 660 -25.57 -24.21 -8.44
N THR A 661 -24.80 -24.94 -7.63
CA THR A 661 -23.32 -24.82 -7.53
C THR A 661 -22.59 -26.13 -7.89
N ASN A 662 -23.28 -27.07 -8.54
CA ASN A 662 -22.68 -28.34 -8.98
C ASN A 662 -22.27 -28.25 -10.45
N GLN A 663 -21.33 -29.10 -10.86
CA GLN A 663 -20.94 -29.30 -12.26
C GLN A 663 -22.15 -29.64 -13.16
N ILE A 664 -23.14 -30.34 -12.61
CA ILE A 664 -24.35 -30.75 -13.30
C ILE A 664 -25.53 -30.00 -12.74
N HIS A 665 -26.25 -29.29 -13.60
CA HIS A 665 -27.52 -28.64 -13.27
C HIS A 665 -28.69 -29.54 -13.73
N ILE A 666 -29.69 -29.77 -12.85
CA ILE A 666 -30.84 -30.63 -13.06
C ILE A 666 -32.13 -29.81 -13.04
N GLY A 667 -33.11 -30.19 -13.86
CA GLY A 667 -34.42 -29.54 -13.83
C GLY A 667 -34.56 -28.39 -14.80
N ILE A 668 -34.02 -28.51 -16.00
CA ILE A 668 -33.95 -27.45 -17.01
C ILE A 668 -35.35 -26.98 -17.41
N SER A 669 -35.55 -25.66 -17.38
CA SER A 669 -36.70 -25.01 -18.00
C SER A 669 -36.58 -25.04 -19.53
N PRO A 670 -37.58 -25.51 -20.27
CA PRO A 670 -37.57 -25.44 -21.73
C PRO A 670 -37.55 -23.98 -22.20
N PHE A 671 -36.72 -23.70 -23.21
CA PHE A 671 -36.54 -22.37 -23.81
C PHE A 671 -35.77 -21.33 -22.97
N GLY A 672 -35.13 -21.74 -21.87
CA GLY A 672 -34.26 -20.87 -21.11
C GLY A 672 -32.84 -20.75 -21.70
N SER A 673 -32.20 -19.63 -21.52
CA SER A 673 -30.76 -19.41 -21.81
C SER A 673 -29.96 -19.67 -20.56
N TYR A 674 -29.17 -20.76 -20.55
CA TYR A 674 -28.32 -21.15 -19.43
C TYR A 674 -26.89 -20.71 -19.63
N GLU A 675 -26.28 -20.19 -18.57
CA GLU A 675 -24.84 -19.92 -18.47
C GLU A 675 -24.30 -20.54 -17.20
N VAL A 676 -23.03 -20.86 -17.20
CA VAL A 676 -22.31 -21.34 -16.02
C VAL A 676 -21.02 -20.55 -15.85
N GLU A 677 -20.85 -19.98 -14.68
CA GLU A 677 -19.58 -19.44 -14.23
C GLU A 677 -18.81 -20.55 -13.51
N ILE A 678 -17.60 -20.80 -13.96
CA ILE A 678 -16.65 -21.64 -13.25
C ILE A 678 -15.61 -20.78 -12.54
N THR A 679 -15.20 -21.20 -11.34
CA THR A 679 -14.17 -20.52 -10.57
C THR A 679 -13.11 -21.55 -10.17
N ASN A 680 -11.82 -21.21 -10.32
CA ASN A 680 -10.71 -22.04 -9.85
C ASN A 680 -10.38 -21.78 -8.37
N MET A 681 -9.45 -22.56 -7.81
CA MET A 681 -9.00 -22.39 -6.41
C MET A 681 -8.38 -21.03 -6.13
N ASP A 682 -7.82 -20.37 -7.15
CA ASP A 682 -7.23 -19.02 -7.03
C ASP A 682 -8.27 -17.90 -7.04
N GLY A 683 -9.57 -18.23 -7.13
CA GLY A 683 -10.66 -17.26 -7.14
C GLY A 683 -10.89 -16.56 -8.48
N CYS A 684 -10.25 -17.04 -9.56
CA CYS A 684 -10.46 -16.52 -10.90
C CYS A 684 -11.63 -17.24 -11.58
N SER A 685 -12.49 -16.49 -12.25
CA SER A 685 -13.71 -17.03 -12.87
C SER A 685 -13.71 -16.84 -14.39
N SER A 686 -14.49 -17.72 -15.06
CA SER A 686 -14.83 -17.60 -16.47
C SER A 686 -16.29 -18.01 -16.70
N LEU A 687 -17.02 -17.23 -17.50
CA LEU A 687 -18.43 -17.46 -17.82
C LEU A 687 -18.56 -18.15 -19.19
N SER A 688 -19.46 -19.14 -19.29
CA SER A 688 -19.76 -19.82 -20.56
C SER A 688 -20.46 -18.89 -21.56
N ASN A 689 -20.43 -19.29 -22.83
CA ASN A 689 -21.43 -18.76 -23.77
C ASN A 689 -22.82 -19.22 -23.36
N PRO A 690 -23.88 -18.42 -23.65
CA PRO A 690 -25.26 -18.81 -23.41
C PRO A 690 -25.63 -20.12 -24.14
N TYR A 691 -26.19 -21.07 -23.43
CA TYR A 691 -26.71 -22.33 -23.95
C TYR A 691 -28.23 -22.28 -24.00
N LEU A 692 -28.80 -22.24 -25.17
CA LEU A 692 -30.26 -22.25 -25.36
C LEU A 692 -30.77 -23.70 -25.21
N ALA A 693 -31.49 -23.95 -24.14
CA ALA A 693 -32.14 -25.23 -23.92
C ALA A 693 -33.40 -25.33 -24.78
N SER A 694 -33.28 -25.95 -25.96
CA SER A 694 -34.44 -26.34 -26.77
C SER A 694 -34.85 -27.77 -26.43
N VAL A 695 -35.92 -27.95 -25.65
CA VAL A 695 -36.49 -29.29 -25.49
C VAL A 695 -37.20 -29.64 -26.80
N GLY A 696 -36.60 -30.53 -27.59
CA GLY A 696 -37.24 -31.05 -28.76
C GLY A 696 -38.52 -31.76 -28.35
N LEU A 697 -39.66 -31.31 -28.85
CA LEU A 697 -40.88 -32.10 -28.89
C LEU A 697 -40.62 -33.30 -29.80
N ASN A 698 -40.26 -34.42 -29.20
CA ASN A 698 -40.40 -35.74 -29.82
C ASN A 698 -41.62 -36.46 -29.25
#